data_e757b37d5ec242270f481d6e722d9797
#
_entry.id   e757b37d5ec242270f481d6e722d9797
#
_cell.length_a   1.000
_cell.length_b   1.000
_cell.length_c   1.000
_cell.angle_alpha   90.00
_cell.angle_beta   90.00
_cell.angle_gamma   90.00
#
_symmetry.space_group_name_H-M   'P 1'
#
loop_
_entity.id
_entity.type
_entity.pdbx_description
1 polymer ?
#
loop_
_entity_poly.entity_id
_entity_poly.type
_entity_poly.pdbx_seq_one_letter_code
_entity_poly.pdbx_strand_id
1 'polypeptide(L)'
;MSWTRRLRTCLVGLLALALALLAAPAAHAHEERPVAFPDGSGSVPVLRGGEPDLIVCKTDRADFERRIAAFPQPLKTRNRALFTRCAASGYRHLQQAVDAVNRPGMNIAVLPGLYEEEPSLPAPGGACARLKARTSQLGYQILSFAQQQRCPHNPNLVAILGKKDLQIEGTGARRTDVVIDAGYRKLNAVRADESDGVYFKNFTAQRTTFNSLYVLAGDGFVIDDVLTRWNDEYGFLTFASDHGLYKNCESYGNGDSGIYPGSASDINNGRGYDVPRYSIEITGCRSHHNMVGYSGTAGDSVYVHDNEFDHNMGGASMDSAFPGHPGLPQNHARFERNLIHDNNADYYPYVADGTCARPPAERGYERGVVCPQISMPSGTGIITAGGNWNRYENNWVYGNRRAGFFLNAVPAFIRGEEAWSKQTDTSHHNRYAGNVLGKDRAGRSLPNGTDVWWDGQGGGNCWDPGSGASTPRTLPECGARPGDLSGGSDRLVGEPVKLAQLMVCSDYSVQTRRLPAGCDWYGATGIARIETQLALATSAVLALVGGVLWWRRLRHHRIATAATVLGAAGLVLEVAASTTQLTATHLPAVALLLTGVWWTAIGLALRAGRPWLGGTTVALGVLTLLDAFDKAVVMIPWIPLGPAWIRGMLAVVWVLWAVVAAGRHAPEPGPGTAQERAEATA
;
A
#
# COMPACT_ATOMS: atom_id res chain seq x y z
N MET A 1 -14.44 -46.85 -12.37
CA MET A 1 -14.66 -45.37 -12.39
C MET A 1 -13.76 -44.76 -13.44
N SER A 2 -14.34 -44.22 -14.49
CA SER A 2 -13.60 -43.80 -15.68
C SER A 2 -12.70 -42.56 -15.39
N TRP A 3 -11.56 -42.52 -16.03
CA TRP A 3 -10.54 -41.48 -15.94
C TRP A 3 -11.13 -40.09 -16.17
N THR A 4 -12.16 -39.98 -16.99
CA THR A 4 -12.93 -38.74 -17.26
C THR A 4 -13.69 -38.19 -16.04
N ARG A 5 -14.13 -39.05 -15.11
CA ARG A 5 -14.75 -38.60 -13.84
C ARG A 5 -13.75 -37.97 -12.90
N ARG A 6 -12.54 -38.56 -12.76
CA ARG A 6 -11.47 -37.99 -11.93
C ARG A 6 -10.96 -36.66 -12.45
N LEU A 7 -10.83 -36.52 -13.77
CA LEU A 7 -10.40 -35.24 -14.39
C LEU A 7 -11.43 -34.13 -14.18
N ARG A 8 -12.73 -34.44 -14.28
CA ARG A 8 -13.81 -33.46 -13.99
C ARG A 8 -13.81 -33.04 -12.53
N THR A 9 -13.59 -33.97 -11.60
CA THR A 9 -13.56 -33.65 -10.17
C THR A 9 -12.35 -32.79 -9.82
N CYS A 10 -11.18 -33.06 -10.40
CA CYS A 10 -9.98 -32.20 -10.23
C CYS A 10 -10.17 -30.79 -10.84
N LEU A 11 -10.76 -30.70 -12.02
CA LEU A 11 -11.05 -29.40 -12.68
C LEU A 11 -12.07 -28.59 -11.88
N VAL A 12 -13.12 -29.21 -11.38
CA VAL A 12 -14.12 -28.56 -10.51
C VAL A 12 -13.51 -28.13 -9.19
N GLY A 13 -12.63 -28.94 -8.61
CA GLY A 13 -11.90 -28.60 -7.39
C GLY A 13 -10.93 -27.43 -7.58
N LEU A 14 -10.20 -27.38 -8.69
CA LEU A 14 -9.31 -26.26 -9.04
C LEU A 14 -10.09 -24.99 -9.35
N LEU A 15 -11.24 -25.10 -10.04
CA LEU A 15 -12.11 -23.97 -10.32
C LEU A 15 -12.76 -23.42 -9.03
N ALA A 16 -13.17 -24.30 -8.13
CA ALA A 16 -13.71 -23.92 -6.82
C ALA A 16 -12.65 -23.25 -5.93
N LEU A 17 -11.40 -23.73 -5.96
CA LEU A 17 -10.28 -23.13 -5.26
C LEU A 17 -9.92 -21.75 -5.85
N ALA A 18 -9.91 -21.63 -7.17
CA ALA A 18 -9.70 -20.35 -7.85
C ALA A 18 -10.82 -19.35 -7.55
N LEU A 19 -12.08 -19.79 -7.53
CA LEU A 19 -13.24 -18.97 -7.15
C LEU A 19 -13.22 -18.59 -5.68
N ALA A 20 -12.74 -19.48 -4.78
CA ALA A 20 -12.58 -19.15 -3.37
C ALA A 20 -11.46 -18.14 -3.11
N LEU A 21 -10.38 -18.18 -3.89
CA LEU A 21 -9.31 -17.18 -3.85
C LEU A 21 -9.74 -15.82 -4.44
N LEU A 22 -10.68 -15.81 -5.40
CA LEU A 22 -11.29 -14.59 -5.96
C LEU A 22 -12.35 -13.98 -5.03
N ALA A 23 -12.92 -14.78 -4.13
CA ALA A 23 -13.91 -14.34 -3.15
C ALA A 23 -13.29 -13.90 -1.82
N ALA A 24 -11.96 -13.73 -1.73
CA ALA A 24 -11.36 -13.05 -0.60
C ALA A 24 -11.92 -11.62 -0.56
N PRO A 25 -12.77 -11.27 0.43
CA PRO A 25 -13.34 -9.95 0.48
C PRO A 25 -12.18 -8.96 0.59
N ALA A 26 -12.21 -7.92 -0.24
CA ALA A 26 -11.31 -6.79 -0.11
C ALA A 26 -11.37 -6.30 1.34
N ALA A 27 -10.25 -6.20 2.00
CA ALA A 27 -10.16 -5.65 3.34
C ALA A 27 -10.52 -4.17 3.27
N HIS A 28 -11.79 -3.85 3.54
CA HIS A 28 -12.25 -2.47 3.67
C HIS A 28 -11.85 -1.97 5.07
N ALA A 29 -10.63 -1.46 5.20
CA ALA A 29 -10.19 -0.86 6.46
C ALA A 29 -11.04 0.35 6.87
N HIS A 30 -11.85 0.90 5.96
CA HIS A 30 -12.54 2.17 6.15
C HIS A 30 -13.92 2.20 5.45
N GLU A 31 -14.83 1.33 5.83
CA GLU A 31 -16.17 1.25 5.22
C GLU A 31 -17.09 2.47 5.45
N GLU A 32 -16.64 3.43 6.23
CA GLU A 32 -17.48 4.54 6.69
C GLU A 32 -17.53 5.75 5.75
N ARG A 33 -16.95 5.66 4.55
CA ARG A 33 -16.58 6.87 3.81
C ARG A 33 -17.23 7.00 2.44
N PRO A 34 -18.38 7.61 2.32
CA PRO A 34 -18.78 8.23 1.08
C PRO A 34 -18.07 9.59 0.98
N VAL A 35 -16.82 9.66 0.48
CA VAL A 35 -16.11 10.92 0.58
C VAL A 35 -15.81 11.49 -0.78
N ALA A 36 -16.30 12.70 -1.01
CA ALA A 36 -15.77 13.59 -2.04
C ALA A 36 -14.66 14.45 -1.44
N PHE A 37 -13.67 14.80 -2.26
CA PHE A 37 -12.72 15.83 -1.88
C PHE A 37 -13.43 17.18 -1.67
N PRO A 38 -12.94 18.05 -0.78
CA PRO A 38 -13.41 19.42 -0.68
C PRO A 38 -13.17 20.17 -1.99
N ASP A 39 -13.88 21.25 -2.21
CA ASP A 39 -13.80 22.02 -3.47
C ASP A 39 -12.49 22.82 -3.62
N GLY A 40 -11.64 22.83 -2.57
CA GLY A 40 -10.36 23.52 -2.57
C GLY A 40 -10.46 25.04 -2.48
N SER A 41 -11.60 25.58 -2.10
CA SER A 41 -11.81 27.03 -1.91
C SER A 41 -11.31 27.55 -0.57
N GLY A 42 -10.92 26.64 0.34
CA GLY A 42 -10.41 26.97 1.67
C GLY A 42 -8.98 27.50 1.68
N SER A 43 -8.43 27.60 2.86
CA SER A 43 -7.04 27.98 3.08
C SER A 43 -6.53 27.43 4.42
N VAL A 44 -5.20 27.33 4.56
CA VAL A 44 -4.60 26.96 5.85
C VAL A 44 -4.94 28.02 6.90
N PRO A 45 -5.65 27.67 7.99
CA PRO A 45 -6.06 28.64 8.98
C PRO A 45 -4.87 29.20 9.78
N VAL A 46 -5.00 30.46 10.20
CA VAL A 46 -3.99 31.17 10.99
C VAL A 46 -4.39 31.18 12.45
N LEU A 47 -3.42 31.00 13.35
CA LEU A 47 -3.65 31.11 14.80
C LEU A 47 -4.19 32.49 15.16
N ARG A 48 -5.33 32.53 15.81
CA ARG A 48 -5.94 33.76 16.30
C ARG A 48 -5.55 34.00 17.76
N GLY A 49 -5.03 35.19 18.04
CA GLY A 49 -4.78 35.65 19.40
C GLY A 49 -6.02 36.26 20.07
N GLY A 50 -5.86 36.63 21.34
CA GLY A 50 -6.88 37.33 22.10
C GLY A 50 -7.51 36.49 23.21
N GLU A 51 -8.61 37.01 23.75
CA GLU A 51 -9.38 36.34 24.79
C GLU A 51 -10.24 35.23 24.18
N PRO A 52 -10.31 34.04 24.82
CA PRO A 52 -11.14 32.95 24.31
C PRO A 52 -12.64 33.28 24.48
N ASP A 53 -13.44 32.86 23.50
CA ASP A 53 -14.90 32.95 23.54
C ASP A 53 -15.48 31.97 24.57
N LEU A 54 -14.94 30.75 24.61
CA LEU A 54 -15.38 29.68 25.49
C LEU A 54 -14.20 29.11 26.28
N ILE A 55 -14.45 28.71 27.51
CA ILE A 55 -13.40 28.16 28.38
C ILE A 55 -13.86 26.80 28.95
N VAL A 56 -12.96 25.83 28.94
CA VAL A 56 -13.17 24.50 29.50
C VAL A 56 -12.19 24.27 30.64
N CYS A 57 -12.70 23.88 31.82
CA CYS A 57 -11.87 23.57 32.98
C CYS A 57 -12.50 22.51 33.88
N LYS A 58 -11.69 21.82 34.67
CA LYS A 58 -12.14 21.03 35.81
C LYS A 58 -12.38 21.93 37.02
N THR A 59 -13.26 21.54 37.93
CA THR A 59 -13.68 22.36 39.07
C THR A 59 -12.74 22.29 40.26
N ASP A 60 -11.91 21.27 40.38
CA ASP A 60 -10.98 21.12 41.50
C ASP A 60 -9.83 22.14 41.38
N ARG A 61 -9.96 23.18 42.21
CA ARG A 61 -8.97 24.26 42.29
C ARG A 61 -7.63 23.76 42.80
N ALA A 62 -7.60 22.82 43.71
CA ALA A 62 -6.34 22.32 44.29
C ALA A 62 -5.57 21.50 43.25
N ASP A 63 -6.27 20.68 42.46
CA ASP A 63 -5.66 19.97 41.34
C ASP A 63 -5.15 20.94 40.28
N PHE A 64 -5.93 21.93 39.90
CA PHE A 64 -5.54 22.96 38.94
C PHE A 64 -4.27 23.70 39.39
N GLU A 65 -4.20 24.18 40.65
CA GLU A 65 -3.02 24.88 41.17
C GLU A 65 -1.76 23.97 41.20
N ARG A 66 -1.91 22.68 41.50
CA ARG A 66 -0.81 21.71 41.40
C ARG A 66 -0.30 21.60 39.98
N ARG A 67 -1.20 21.50 39.00
CA ARG A 67 -0.81 21.37 37.55
C ARG A 67 -0.06 22.58 37.04
N ILE A 68 -0.43 23.77 37.43
CA ILE A 68 0.23 25.01 36.98
C ILE A 68 1.40 25.45 37.90
N ALA A 69 1.72 24.69 38.96
CA ALA A 69 2.70 25.10 39.98
C ALA A 69 4.08 25.46 39.37
N ALA A 70 4.53 24.72 38.36
CA ALA A 70 5.80 24.91 37.67
C ALA A 70 5.74 25.86 36.46
N PHE A 71 4.59 26.47 36.15
CA PHE A 71 4.46 27.34 34.98
C PHE A 71 5.22 28.67 35.18
N PRO A 72 5.72 29.28 34.10
CA PRO A 72 6.22 30.65 34.12
C PRO A 72 5.14 31.63 34.64
N GLN A 73 5.54 32.66 35.39
CA GLN A 73 4.59 33.57 36.05
C GLN A 73 3.55 34.21 35.11
N PRO A 74 3.89 34.71 33.92
CA PRO A 74 2.87 35.27 33.02
C PRO A 74 1.80 34.25 32.64
N LEU A 75 2.22 33.00 32.31
CA LEU A 75 1.31 31.91 31.95
C LEU A 75 0.45 31.46 33.14
N LYS A 76 1.05 31.39 34.33
CA LYS A 76 0.35 31.06 35.59
C LYS A 76 -0.75 32.10 35.88
N THR A 77 -0.42 33.38 35.77
CA THR A 77 -1.38 34.48 35.99
C THR A 77 -2.53 34.41 34.99
N ARG A 78 -2.23 34.20 33.71
CA ARG A 78 -3.25 34.00 32.65
C ARG A 78 -4.15 32.81 32.96
N ASN A 79 -3.59 31.67 33.30
CA ASN A 79 -4.36 30.46 33.61
C ASN A 79 -5.25 30.62 34.85
N ARG A 80 -4.79 31.33 35.90
CA ARG A 80 -5.62 31.65 37.07
C ARG A 80 -6.81 32.56 36.72
N ALA A 81 -6.60 33.56 35.88
CA ALA A 81 -7.66 34.45 35.40
C ALA A 81 -8.69 33.65 34.59
N LEU A 82 -8.24 32.79 33.66
CA LEU A 82 -9.10 31.90 32.88
C LEU A 82 -9.85 30.92 33.77
N PHE A 83 -9.21 30.35 34.81
CA PHE A 83 -9.85 29.42 35.73
C PHE A 83 -10.97 30.12 36.51
N THR A 84 -10.74 31.35 36.99
CA THR A 84 -11.78 32.12 37.70
C THR A 84 -13.00 32.37 36.81
N ARG A 85 -12.80 32.76 35.58
CA ARG A 85 -13.88 32.92 34.57
C ARG A 85 -14.59 31.59 34.30
N CYS A 86 -13.82 30.53 34.10
CA CYS A 86 -14.35 29.20 33.82
C CYS A 86 -15.19 28.67 35.01
N ALA A 87 -14.72 28.87 36.24
CA ALA A 87 -15.47 28.44 37.43
C ALA A 87 -16.84 29.09 37.51
N ALA A 88 -16.96 30.34 37.07
CA ALA A 88 -18.22 31.10 37.09
C ALA A 88 -19.16 30.70 35.95
N SER A 89 -18.68 30.54 34.72
CA SER A 89 -19.53 30.39 33.53
C SER A 89 -18.96 29.49 32.44
N GLY A 90 -17.88 28.76 32.71
CA GLY A 90 -17.26 27.88 31.72
C GLY A 90 -17.84 26.46 31.70
N TYR A 91 -17.29 25.65 30.80
CA TYR A 91 -17.68 24.27 30.55
C TYR A 91 -16.78 23.29 31.30
N ARG A 92 -17.29 22.10 31.61
CA ARG A 92 -16.54 21.04 32.32
C ARG A 92 -15.96 20.00 31.39
N HIS A 93 -16.52 19.92 30.18
CA HIS A 93 -16.08 18.99 29.14
C HIS A 93 -15.98 19.72 27.80
N LEU A 94 -14.96 19.33 26.98
CA LEU A 94 -14.72 19.99 25.70
C LEU A 94 -15.93 19.87 24.75
N GLN A 95 -16.63 18.74 24.72
CA GLN A 95 -17.84 18.58 23.90
C GLN A 95 -18.89 19.65 24.19
N GLN A 96 -19.11 19.98 25.46
CA GLN A 96 -20.09 21.02 25.86
C GLN A 96 -19.73 22.39 25.27
N ALA A 97 -18.43 22.71 25.24
CA ALA A 97 -17.97 23.96 24.61
C ALA A 97 -18.12 23.92 23.08
N VAL A 98 -17.81 22.78 22.44
CA VAL A 98 -18.01 22.59 20.98
C VAL A 98 -19.49 22.74 20.61
N ASP A 99 -20.40 22.17 21.42
CA ASP A 99 -21.86 22.30 21.20
C ASP A 99 -22.33 23.75 21.32
N ALA A 100 -21.68 24.54 22.16
CA ALA A 100 -22.00 25.96 22.37
C ALA A 100 -21.43 26.89 21.26
N VAL A 101 -20.60 26.37 20.35
CA VAL A 101 -20.09 27.15 19.18
C VAL A 101 -21.25 27.45 18.24
N ASN A 102 -21.59 28.73 18.11
CA ASN A 102 -22.77 29.23 17.39
C ASN A 102 -22.44 30.15 16.19
N ARG A 103 -21.17 30.48 15.97
CA ARG A 103 -20.71 31.30 14.84
C ARG A 103 -19.30 30.88 14.41
N PRO A 104 -18.90 31.13 13.15
CA PRO A 104 -17.52 30.98 12.72
C PRO A 104 -16.56 31.86 13.52
N GLY A 105 -15.30 31.44 13.59
CA GLY A 105 -14.22 32.21 14.18
C GLY A 105 -14.15 32.16 15.70
N MET A 106 -14.89 31.28 16.39
CA MET A 106 -14.81 31.14 17.85
C MET A 106 -13.55 30.39 18.30
N ASN A 107 -13.07 30.78 19.49
CA ASN A 107 -11.91 30.19 20.15
C ASN A 107 -12.33 29.51 21.46
N ILE A 108 -11.92 28.25 21.64
CA ILE A 108 -12.07 27.48 22.87
C ILE A 108 -10.72 27.35 23.57
N ALA A 109 -10.60 27.86 24.79
CA ALA A 109 -9.46 27.61 25.65
C ALA A 109 -9.73 26.42 26.57
N VAL A 110 -8.83 25.43 26.55
CA VAL A 110 -8.89 24.24 27.42
C VAL A 110 -7.80 24.34 28.48
N LEU A 111 -8.16 24.44 29.74
CA LEU A 111 -7.24 24.62 30.85
C LEU A 111 -6.54 23.29 31.20
N PRO A 112 -5.35 23.35 31.85
CA PRO A 112 -4.66 22.15 32.32
C PRO A 112 -5.56 21.21 33.12
N GLY A 113 -5.61 19.96 32.65
CA GLY A 113 -6.53 18.96 33.22
C GLY A 113 -6.59 17.67 32.41
N LEU A 114 -7.27 16.68 32.96
CA LEU A 114 -7.63 15.42 32.32
C LEU A 114 -9.11 15.43 31.96
N TYR A 115 -9.40 15.24 30.67
CA TYR A 115 -10.76 15.28 30.10
C TYR A 115 -11.11 13.91 29.55
N GLU A 116 -11.93 13.18 30.31
CA GLU A 116 -12.38 11.82 30.01
C GLU A 116 -13.88 11.78 29.76
N GLU A 117 -14.42 10.61 29.42
CA GLU A 117 -15.85 10.33 29.45
C GLU A 117 -16.36 10.47 30.91
N GLU A 118 -17.28 11.39 31.14
CA GLU A 118 -17.73 11.74 32.45
C GLU A 118 -19.26 11.66 32.60
N PRO A 119 -19.77 11.46 33.81
CA PRO A 119 -21.23 11.53 34.07
C PRO A 119 -21.86 12.88 33.74
N SER A 120 -21.05 13.96 33.64
CA SER A 120 -21.51 15.28 33.22
C SER A 120 -21.95 15.34 31.75
N LEU A 121 -21.49 14.40 30.92
CA LEU A 121 -22.01 14.22 29.57
C LEU A 121 -23.24 13.30 29.62
N PRO A 122 -24.35 13.66 28.96
CA PRO A 122 -25.49 12.76 28.91
C PRO A 122 -25.09 11.50 28.13
N ALA A 123 -25.40 10.35 28.72
CA ALA A 123 -25.23 9.08 28.01
C ALA A 123 -26.09 9.09 26.74
N PRO A 124 -25.61 8.44 25.64
CA PRO A 124 -26.39 8.33 24.42
C PRO A 124 -27.78 7.74 24.71
N GLY A 125 -28.83 8.46 24.33
CA GLY A 125 -30.21 8.06 24.57
C GLY A 125 -30.94 7.46 23.37
N GLY A 126 -32.11 6.90 23.57
CA GLY A 126 -33.01 6.46 22.52
C GLY A 126 -32.40 5.44 21.55
N ALA A 127 -32.41 5.73 20.25
CA ALA A 127 -31.83 4.87 19.21
C ALA A 127 -30.33 4.77 19.35
N CYS A 128 -29.64 5.83 19.76
CA CYS A 128 -28.20 5.87 19.92
C CYS A 128 -27.70 4.96 21.06
N ALA A 129 -28.47 4.83 22.16
CA ALA A 129 -28.12 3.92 23.25
C ALA A 129 -28.08 2.44 22.82
N ARG A 130 -28.85 2.09 21.79
CA ARG A 130 -28.94 0.71 21.26
C ARG A 130 -28.04 0.46 20.09
N LEU A 131 -27.35 1.48 19.58
CA LEU A 131 -26.49 1.37 18.41
C LEU A 131 -25.21 0.61 18.78
N LYS A 132 -25.02 -0.53 18.15
CA LYS A 132 -23.80 -1.33 18.30
C LYS A 132 -22.91 -1.10 17.08
N ALA A 133 -21.63 -0.91 17.31
CA ALA A 133 -20.64 -0.92 16.25
C ALA A 133 -20.56 -2.31 15.62
N ARG A 134 -20.35 -2.34 14.32
CA ARG A 134 -20.00 -3.54 13.58
C ARG A 134 -18.50 -3.81 13.73
N THR A 135 -18.10 -5.05 13.91
CA THR A 135 -16.69 -5.40 13.88
C THR A 135 -16.27 -5.62 12.42
N SER A 136 -15.22 -4.94 11.98
CA SER A 136 -14.62 -5.16 10.67
C SER A 136 -13.90 -6.51 10.63
N GLN A 137 -13.48 -6.93 9.44
CA GLN A 137 -12.69 -8.15 9.27
C GLN A 137 -11.31 -8.06 9.95
N LEU A 138 -10.80 -6.85 10.14
CA LEU A 138 -9.54 -6.57 10.84
C LEU A 138 -9.75 -6.37 12.35
N GLY A 139 -10.98 -6.55 12.87
CA GLY A 139 -11.28 -6.45 14.29
C GLY A 139 -11.72 -5.07 14.78
N TYR A 140 -11.85 -4.08 13.89
CA TYR A 140 -12.26 -2.72 14.28
C TYR A 140 -13.75 -2.62 14.56
N GLN A 141 -14.09 -1.73 15.50
CA GLN A 141 -15.46 -1.37 15.78
C GLN A 141 -15.88 -0.21 14.87
N ILE A 142 -16.71 -0.46 13.88
CA ILE A 142 -17.13 0.52 12.87
C ILE A 142 -18.60 0.85 13.00
N LEU A 143 -18.92 2.14 12.96
CA LEU A 143 -20.25 2.66 12.66
C LEU A 143 -20.27 3.22 11.25
N SER A 144 -21.36 3.05 10.50
CA SER A 144 -21.49 3.71 9.20
C SER A 144 -21.45 5.24 9.37
N PHE A 145 -21.02 5.97 8.34
CA PHE A 145 -20.97 7.43 8.38
C PHE A 145 -22.32 8.04 8.80
N ALA A 146 -23.43 7.59 8.22
CA ALA A 146 -24.78 8.04 8.61
C ALA A 146 -25.13 7.74 10.07
N GLN A 147 -24.63 6.64 10.64
CA GLN A 147 -24.80 6.34 12.07
C GLN A 147 -23.96 7.26 12.94
N GLN A 148 -22.74 7.59 12.51
CA GLN A 148 -21.88 8.52 13.24
C GLN A 148 -22.42 9.93 13.22
N GLN A 149 -22.95 10.40 12.10
CA GLN A 149 -23.62 11.71 12.01
C GLN A 149 -24.85 11.79 12.93
N ARG A 150 -25.67 10.75 12.97
CA ARG A 150 -26.86 10.70 13.81
C ARG A 150 -26.56 10.52 15.29
N CYS A 151 -25.49 9.80 15.62
CA CYS A 151 -25.11 9.48 17.00
C CYS A 151 -23.60 9.78 17.24
N PRO A 152 -23.17 11.03 17.08
CA PRO A 152 -21.73 11.36 17.05
C PRO A 152 -21.01 11.07 18.37
N HIS A 153 -21.73 11.10 19.51
CA HIS A 153 -21.15 10.86 20.83
C HIS A 153 -21.01 9.37 21.18
N ASN A 154 -21.53 8.46 20.35
CA ASN A 154 -21.27 7.04 20.54
C ASN A 154 -19.81 6.70 20.24
N PRO A 155 -19.26 7.04 19.03
CA PRO A 155 -17.89 6.71 18.67
C PRO A 155 -16.86 7.76 19.11
N ASN A 156 -17.28 9.01 19.41
CA ASN A 156 -16.34 10.10 19.66
C ASN A 156 -16.45 10.63 21.08
N LEU A 157 -15.30 10.89 21.73
CA LEU A 157 -15.30 11.64 23.00
C LEU A 157 -15.62 13.12 22.74
N VAL A 158 -15.06 13.67 21.65
CA VAL A 158 -15.36 15.02 21.15
C VAL A 158 -15.68 14.94 19.65
N ALA A 159 -16.89 15.35 19.27
CA ALA A 159 -17.35 15.42 17.89
C ALA A 159 -17.55 16.89 17.46
N ILE A 160 -16.86 17.29 16.41
CA ILE A 160 -16.91 18.61 15.80
C ILE A 160 -17.51 18.42 14.40
N LEU A 161 -18.77 18.82 14.20
CA LEU A 161 -19.51 18.54 12.97
C LEU A 161 -19.92 19.84 12.30
N GLY A 162 -19.46 20.07 11.07
CA GLY A 162 -19.84 21.23 10.24
C GLY A 162 -19.48 22.58 10.84
N LYS A 163 -18.49 22.65 11.74
CA LYS A 163 -18.05 23.91 12.35
C LYS A 163 -17.07 24.62 11.39
N LYS A 164 -17.14 25.95 11.39
CA LYS A 164 -16.28 26.79 10.53
C LYS A 164 -15.35 27.64 11.39
N ASP A 165 -14.08 27.73 11.00
CA ASP A 165 -13.05 28.55 11.63
C ASP A 165 -12.95 28.37 13.15
N LEU A 166 -13.09 27.15 13.65
CA LEU A 166 -13.02 26.85 15.07
C LEU A 166 -11.57 26.65 15.52
N GLN A 167 -11.14 27.36 16.56
CA GLN A 167 -9.85 27.16 17.21
C GLN A 167 -10.04 26.50 18.57
N ILE A 168 -9.27 25.43 18.85
CA ILE A 168 -9.20 24.74 20.14
C ILE A 168 -7.76 24.77 20.62
N GLU A 169 -7.51 25.41 21.76
CA GLU A 169 -6.16 25.61 22.29
C GLU A 169 -6.06 25.18 23.76
N GLY A 170 -5.13 24.28 24.05
CA GLY A 170 -4.70 23.99 25.43
C GLY A 170 -3.87 25.14 25.99
N THR A 171 -4.19 25.60 27.20
CA THR A 171 -3.49 26.72 27.83
C THR A 171 -2.31 26.30 28.70
N GLY A 172 -1.88 25.04 28.61
CA GLY A 172 -0.72 24.50 29.33
C GLY A 172 0.62 25.08 28.86
N ALA A 173 1.66 24.90 29.64
CA ALA A 173 3.03 25.19 29.24
C ALA A 173 3.56 24.16 28.24
N ARG A 174 2.99 22.96 28.25
CA ARG A 174 3.32 21.84 27.37
C ARG A 174 2.01 21.18 26.93
N ARG A 175 2.02 20.56 25.77
CA ARG A 175 0.90 19.76 25.25
C ARG A 175 0.41 18.65 26.19
N THR A 176 1.26 18.16 27.10
CA THR A 176 0.90 17.16 28.11
C THR A 176 0.14 17.70 29.32
N ASP A 177 -0.02 19.01 29.45
CA ASP A 177 -0.75 19.61 30.54
C ASP A 177 -2.27 19.56 30.34
N VAL A 178 -2.72 19.46 29.09
CA VAL A 178 -4.11 19.27 28.69
C VAL A 178 -4.27 17.93 28.01
N VAL A 179 -5.00 17.00 28.61
CA VAL A 179 -5.13 15.62 28.10
C VAL A 179 -6.59 15.28 27.83
N ILE A 180 -6.89 14.95 26.58
CA ILE A 180 -8.18 14.42 26.12
C ILE A 180 -8.02 12.91 26.00
N ASP A 181 -8.66 12.17 26.88
CA ASP A 181 -8.41 10.75 27.10
C ASP A 181 -9.65 9.90 26.87
N ALA A 182 -9.64 9.12 25.82
CA ALA A 182 -10.78 8.25 25.47
C ALA A 182 -10.85 6.96 26.32
N GLY A 183 -9.80 6.63 27.08
CA GLY A 183 -9.76 5.46 27.98
C GLY A 183 -10.11 4.14 27.30
N TYR A 184 -9.82 4.01 26.00
CA TYR A 184 -10.22 2.90 25.11
C TYR A 184 -11.74 2.63 25.08
N ARG A 185 -12.56 3.62 25.41
CA ARG A 185 -14.02 3.53 25.40
C ARG A 185 -14.66 4.16 24.16
N LYS A 186 -13.89 4.92 23.40
CA LYS A 186 -14.31 5.59 22.16
C LYS A 186 -13.40 5.24 21.01
N LEU A 187 -13.97 5.24 19.81
CA LEU A 187 -13.19 5.08 18.57
C LEU A 187 -12.24 6.27 18.40
N ASN A 188 -12.73 7.49 18.59
CA ASN A 188 -11.93 8.69 18.41
C ASN A 188 -11.94 9.55 19.69
N ALA A 189 -10.79 10.17 20.02
CA ALA A 189 -10.75 11.16 21.09
C ALA A 189 -11.30 12.50 20.59
N VAL A 190 -10.84 12.98 19.43
CA VAL A 190 -11.36 14.18 18.76
C VAL A 190 -11.61 13.86 17.30
N ARG A 191 -12.81 14.14 16.81
CA ARG A 191 -13.16 13.99 15.39
C ARG A 191 -13.82 15.26 14.86
N ALA A 192 -13.33 15.75 13.72
CA ALA A 192 -13.86 16.89 12.99
C ALA A 192 -14.30 16.45 11.59
N ASP A 193 -15.62 16.48 11.33
CA ASP A 193 -16.20 16.12 10.04
C ASP A 193 -16.72 17.37 9.33
N GLU A 194 -16.39 17.53 8.04
CA GLU A 194 -16.87 18.64 7.19
C GLU A 194 -16.71 20.01 7.88
N SER A 195 -15.63 20.15 8.65
CA SER A 195 -15.36 21.33 9.46
C SER A 195 -14.14 22.05 8.89
N ASP A 196 -14.38 23.19 8.25
CA ASP A 196 -13.33 23.93 7.55
C ASP A 196 -12.71 25.00 8.45
N GLY A 197 -11.42 25.26 8.24
CA GLY A 197 -10.72 26.28 8.99
C GLY A 197 -10.46 25.92 10.46
N VAL A 198 -10.40 24.61 10.81
CA VAL A 198 -10.18 24.21 12.21
C VAL A 198 -8.71 24.32 12.61
N TYR A 199 -8.45 24.81 13.83
CA TYR A 199 -7.11 24.94 14.39
C TYR A 199 -7.01 24.23 15.74
N PHE A 200 -6.18 23.20 15.81
CA PHE A 200 -5.88 22.45 17.03
C PHE A 200 -4.50 22.80 17.56
N LYS A 201 -4.40 23.14 18.85
CA LYS A 201 -3.12 23.55 19.41
C LYS A 201 -2.91 23.09 20.86
N ASN A 202 -1.67 22.62 21.13
CA ASN A 202 -1.10 22.44 22.47
C ASN A 202 -1.95 21.58 23.43
N PHE A 203 -2.26 20.34 23.00
CA PHE A 203 -2.91 19.35 23.86
C PHE A 203 -2.47 17.91 23.49
N THR A 204 -2.80 16.95 24.35
CA THR A 204 -2.65 15.52 24.10
C THR A 204 -4.02 14.89 23.89
N ALA A 205 -4.12 14.03 22.86
CA ALA A 205 -5.25 13.13 22.67
C ALA A 205 -4.74 11.68 22.71
N GLN A 206 -5.46 10.77 23.40
CA GLN A 206 -4.91 9.44 23.67
C GLN A 206 -5.93 8.36 23.96
N ARG A 207 -5.47 7.11 23.95
CA ARG A 207 -6.13 5.87 24.40
C ARG A 207 -7.46 5.63 23.71
N THR A 208 -7.44 5.61 22.37
CA THR A 208 -8.59 5.29 21.52
C THR A 208 -8.56 3.86 21.03
N THR A 209 -9.69 3.35 20.59
CA THR A 209 -9.78 2.08 19.87
C THR A 209 -9.70 2.24 18.36
N PHE A 210 -9.51 3.47 17.85
CA PHE A 210 -9.33 3.80 16.46
C PHE A 210 -8.40 5.01 16.32
N ASN A 211 -8.90 6.24 16.11
CA ASN A 211 -8.07 7.42 15.87
C ASN A 211 -7.99 8.34 17.09
N SER A 212 -6.85 8.91 17.36
CA SER A 212 -6.76 9.92 18.41
C SER A 212 -7.34 11.26 17.99
N LEU A 213 -6.82 11.85 16.91
CA LEU A 213 -7.37 13.05 16.28
C LEU A 213 -7.67 12.76 14.81
N TYR A 214 -8.92 12.98 14.40
CA TYR A 214 -9.39 12.69 13.06
C TYR A 214 -10.08 13.91 12.42
N VAL A 215 -9.59 14.31 11.23
CA VAL A 215 -10.24 15.32 10.39
C VAL A 215 -10.72 14.66 9.09
N LEU A 216 -12.01 14.74 8.81
CA LEU A 216 -12.65 14.16 7.64
C LEU A 216 -13.27 15.23 6.75
N ALA A 217 -12.93 15.22 5.47
CA ALA A 217 -13.48 16.12 4.46
C ALA A 217 -13.39 17.61 4.84
N GLY A 218 -12.29 18.01 5.48
CA GLY A 218 -12.04 19.39 5.88
C GLY A 218 -11.25 20.17 4.84
N ASP A 219 -11.70 21.39 4.51
CA ASP A 219 -10.96 22.34 3.69
C ASP A 219 -10.34 23.44 4.57
N GLY A 220 -9.09 23.22 4.92
CA GLY A 220 -8.35 24.06 5.86
C GLY A 220 -8.33 23.49 7.29
N PHE A 221 -7.17 23.01 7.72
CA PHE A 221 -6.94 22.62 9.10
C PHE A 221 -5.48 22.84 9.52
N VAL A 222 -5.26 23.06 10.82
CA VAL A 222 -3.92 23.08 11.41
C VAL A 222 -3.89 22.20 12.67
N ILE A 223 -2.85 21.37 12.77
CA ILE A 223 -2.49 20.60 13.96
C ILE A 223 -1.12 21.11 14.42
N ASP A 224 -1.09 21.88 15.51
CA ASP A 224 0.07 22.63 16.00
C ASP A 224 0.42 22.22 17.42
N ASP A 225 1.60 21.64 17.65
CA ASP A 225 2.05 21.21 18.97
C ASP A 225 1.06 20.27 19.68
N VAL A 226 0.49 19.31 18.94
CA VAL A 226 -0.41 18.29 19.48
C VAL A 226 0.35 16.97 19.62
N LEU A 227 0.09 16.24 20.72
CA LEU A 227 0.58 14.89 20.94
C LEU A 227 -0.58 13.89 20.83
N THR A 228 -0.34 12.81 20.07
CA THR A 228 -1.22 11.63 20.06
C THR A 228 -0.44 10.38 20.48
N ARG A 229 -1.05 9.51 21.29
CA ARG A 229 -0.34 8.33 21.78
C ARG A 229 -1.28 7.22 22.26
N TRP A 230 -0.75 5.97 22.23
CA TRP A 230 -1.37 4.78 22.82
C TRP A 230 -2.75 4.49 22.24
N ASN A 231 -2.84 4.49 20.92
CA ASN A 231 -4.08 4.20 20.23
C ASN A 231 -4.00 2.82 19.56
N ASP A 232 -5.15 2.17 19.44
CA ASP A 232 -5.18 0.85 18.81
C ASP A 232 -4.92 0.92 17.32
N GLU A 233 -5.14 2.08 16.70
CA GLU A 233 -4.88 2.30 15.28
C GLU A 233 -4.06 3.58 15.07
N TYR A 234 -4.66 4.71 14.69
CA TYR A 234 -3.92 5.91 14.26
C TYR A 234 -3.74 6.95 15.35
N GLY A 235 -2.59 7.61 15.32
CA GLY A 235 -2.38 8.84 16.08
C GLY A 235 -3.18 9.99 15.48
N PHE A 236 -2.71 10.50 14.36
CA PHE A 236 -3.40 11.50 13.55
C PHE A 236 -3.92 10.87 12.26
N LEU A 237 -5.19 11.08 11.96
CA LEU A 237 -5.79 10.76 10.68
C LEU A 237 -6.42 12.01 10.09
N THR A 238 -6.05 12.36 8.86
CA THR A 238 -6.86 13.26 8.04
C THR A 238 -7.24 12.53 6.76
N PHE A 239 -8.46 12.71 6.30
CA PHE A 239 -8.96 11.94 5.17
C PHE A 239 -9.84 12.79 4.26
N ALA A 240 -9.59 12.70 2.95
CA ALA A 240 -10.24 13.51 1.94
C ALA A 240 -10.22 15.00 2.29
N SER A 241 -9.06 15.51 2.68
CA SER A 241 -8.90 16.89 3.16
C SER A 241 -7.94 17.68 2.26
N ASP A 242 -8.08 18.99 2.29
CA ASP A 242 -7.21 19.94 1.59
C ASP A 242 -6.77 21.09 2.51
N HIS A 243 -5.78 21.89 2.09
CA HIS A 243 -5.23 23.02 2.84
C HIS A 243 -4.88 22.66 4.29
N GLY A 244 -4.22 21.50 4.46
CA GLY A 244 -3.82 21.00 5.77
C GLY A 244 -2.39 21.37 6.16
N LEU A 245 -2.17 21.61 7.46
CA LEU A 245 -0.85 21.80 8.03
C LEU A 245 -0.71 21.05 9.36
N TYR A 246 0.25 20.13 9.42
CA TYR A 246 0.77 19.59 10.68
C TYR A 246 2.10 20.25 11.00
N LYS A 247 2.25 20.76 12.20
CA LYS A 247 3.53 21.35 12.64
C LYS A 247 3.81 21.06 14.11
N ASN A 248 5.09 20.78 14.40
CA ASN A 248 5.59 20.54 15.75
C ASN A 248 4.84 19.42 16.50
N CYS A 249 4.24 18.50 15.79
CA CYS A 249 3.41 17.44 16.36
C CYS A 249 4.26 16.23 16.81
N GLU A 250 3.69 15.39 17.67
CA GLU A 250 4.31 14.14 18.06
C GLU A 250 3.27 13.02 18.11
N SER A 251 3.67 11.83 17.66
CA SER A 251 2.78 10.67 17.69
C SER A 251 3.56 9.40 18.02
N TYR A 252 3.10 8.61 19.00
CA TYR A 252 3.77 7.36 19.34
C TYR A 252 2.89 6.31 20.01
N GLY A 253 3.32 5.05 19.92
CA GLY A 253 2.65 3.93 20.55
C GLY A 253 1.31 3.58 19.91
N ASN A 254 1.20 3.69 18.59
CA ASN A 254 -0.03 3.42 17.85
C ASN A 254 0.07 2.10 17.08
N GLY A 255 -1.02 1.35 17.06
CA GLY A 255 -1.10 0.04 16.42
C GLY A 255 -1.05 0.09 14.89
N ASP A 256 -1.28 1.24 14.30
CA ASP A 256 -1.03 1.54 12.89
C ASP A 256 -0.09 2.76 12.80
N SER A 257 -0.44 3.80 12.07
CA SER A 257 0.46 4.91 11.82
C SER A 257 0.34 6.04 12.84
N GLY A 258 1.49 6.68 13.08
CA GLY A 258 1.51 7.90 13.88
C GLY A 258 0.85 9.07 13.17
N ILE A 259 1.14 9.27 11.88
CA ILE A 259 0.60 10.33 11.03
C ILE A 259 0.07 9.72 9.75
N TYR A 260 -1.21 9.96 9.44
CA TYR A 260 -1.86 9.42 8.25
C TYR A 260 -2.72 10.46 7.51
N PRO A 261 -2.15 11.18 6.52
CA PRO A 261 -2.93 11.99 5.57
C PRO A 261 -3.48 11.09 4.46
N GLY A 262 -4.45 10.24 4.79
CA GLY A 262 -5.08 9.31 3.84
C GLY A 262 -5.98 10.03 2.86
N SER A 263 -5.97 9.60 1.60
CA SER A 263 -6.79 10.20 0.55
C SER A 263 -6.75 11.73 0.57
N ALA A 264 -5.56 12.32 0.73
CA ALA A 264 -5.41 13.77 0.58
C ALA A 264 -5.82 14.20 -0.84
N SER A 265 -6.32 15.43 -0.99
CA SER A 265 -6.87 15.89 -2.27
C SER A 265 -5.87 15.76 -3.43
N ASP A 266 -6.29 15.10 -4.51
CA ASP A 266 -5.47 14.75 -5.67
C ASP A 266 -5.29 15.93 -6.67
N ILE A 267 -5.00 17.10 -6.14
CA ILE A 267 -4.95 18.38 -6.86
C ILE A 267 -3.89 18.46 -7.97
N ASN A 268 -2.92 17.54 -7.96
CA ASN A 268 -1.86 17.48 -8.97
C ASN A 268 -2.01 16.28 -9.93
N ASN A 269 -3.14 15.60 -9.92
CA ASN A 269 -3.37 14.45 -10.78
C ASN A 269 -3.13 14.80 -12.26
N GLY A 270 -2.32 13.96 -12.95
CA GLY A 270 -1.95 14.14 -14.34
C GLY A 270 -0.90 15.23 -14.64
N ARG A 271 -0.33 15.90 -13.62
CA ARG A 271 0.64 16.99 -13.82
C ARG A 271 2.11 16.53 -13.91
N GLY A 272 2.40 15.25 -13.70
CA GLY A 272 3.80 14.82 -13.64
C GLY A 272 4.55 15.48 -12.48
N TYR A 273 5.73 16.03 -12.74
CA TYR A 273 6.52 16.75 -11.73
C TYR A 273 6.13 18.24 -11.55
N ASP A 274 5.14 18.74 -12.28
CA ASP A 274 4.62 20.11 -12.13
C ASP A 274 3.62 20.14 -10.96
N VAL A 275 4.12 20.47 -9.77
CA VAL A 275 3.37 20.51 -8.52
C VAL A 275 3.29 21.96 -8.01
N PRO A 276 2.27 22.74 -8.40
CA PRO A 276 2.18 24.15 -8.03
C PRO A 276 1.88 24.39 -6.55
N ARG A 277 1.17 23.46 -5.88
CA ARG A 277 0.93 23.46 -4.43
C ARG A 277 0.75 22.04 -3.90
N TYR A 278 0.82 21.90 -2.59
CA TYR A 278 0.48 20.67 -1.90
C TYR A 278 -0.88 20.81 -1.20
N SER A 279 -1.60 19.71 -1.07
CA SER A 279 -2.87 19.67 -0.34
C SER A 279 -2.64 19.68 1.17
N ILE A 280 -1.59 19.00 1.63
CA ILE A 280 -1.23 18.91 3.04
C ILE A 280 0.28 19.08 3.19
N GLU A 281 0.69 19.87 4.19
CA GLU A 281 2.08 20.05 4.60
C GLU A 281 2.28 19.48 6.01
N ILE A 282 3.42 18.77 6.23
CA ILE A 282 3.78 18.16 7.50
C ILE A 282 5.22 18.54 7.81
N THR A 283 5.44 19.29 8.90
CA THR A 283 6.77 19.82 9.23
C THR A 283 7.04 19.86 10.73
N GLY A 284 8.30 19.60 11.12
CA GLY A 284 8.75 19.66 12.51
C GLY A 284 8.06 18.64 13.44
N CYS A 285 7.48 17.59 12.87
CA CYS A 285 6.82 16.53 13.62
C CYS A 285 7.76 15.37 13.89
N ARG A 286 7.52 14.66 15.00
CA ARG A 286 8.16 13.38 15.29
C ARG A 286 7.14 12.28 15.42
N SER A 287 7.35 11.17 14.71
CA SER A 287 6.51 9.99 14.79
C SER A 287 7.35 8.74 15.06
N HIS A 288 7.14 8.10 16.22
CA HIS A 288 8.02 7.05 16.69
C HIS A 288 7.31 5.96 17.50
N HIS A 289 7.91 4.77 17.58
CA HIS A 289 7.35 3.63 18.31
C HIS A 289 5.92 3.26 17.87
N ASN A 290 5.61 3.43 16.60
CA ASN A 290 4.36 3.00 15.98
C ASN A 290 4.60 1.76 15.10
N MET A 291 3.54 1.17 14.57
CA MET A 291 3.71 0.20 13.49
C MET A 291 4.36 0.88 12.28
N VAL A 292 3.86 2.02 11.86
CA VAL A 292 4.52 2.88 10.86
C VAL A 292 4.51 4.34 11.30
N GLY A 293 5.58 5.06 11.03
CA GLY A 293 5.67 6.47 11.41
C GLY A 293 4.70 7.34 10.61
N TYR A 294 4.66 7.15 9.30
CA TYR A 294 3.81 7.86 8.36
C TYR A 294 3.13 6.87 7.40
N SER A 295 1.83 6.98 7.20
CA SER A 295 1.09 6.28 6.16
C SER A 295 0.49 7.27 5.16
N GLY A 296 0.66 6.99 3.89
CA GLY A 296 0.18 7.82 2.79
C GLY A 296 -0.65 7.03 1.78
N THR A 297 -1.54 6.15 2.23
CA THR A 297 -2.46 5.46 1.32
C THR A 297 -3.35 6.48 0.59
N ALA A 298 -3.22 6.56 -0.72
CA ALA A 298 -3.81 7.63 -1.53
C ALA A 298 -3.53 9.05 -0.97
N GLY A 299 -2.39 9.22 -0.30
CA GLY A 299 -1.93 10.50 0.24
C GLY A 299 -1.36 11.35 -0.88
N ASP A 300 -2.23 11.95 -1.69
CA ASP A 300 -1.84 12.71 -2.85
C ASP A 300 -1.38 14.12 -2.49
N SER A 301 -0.38 14.60 -3.23
CA SER A 301 0.05 15.99 -3.12
C SER A 301 0.40 16.41 -1.68
N VAL A 302 1.09 15.54 -0.93
CA VAL A 302 1.52 15.81 0.45
C VAL A 302 2.98 16.21 0.48
N TYR A 303 3.30 17.30 1.19
CA TYR A 303 4.67 17.76 1.42
C TYR A 303 5.11 17.45 2.85
N VAL A 304 6.06 16.53 3.00
CA VAL A 304 6.58 16.02 4.27
C VAL A 304 8.03 16.46 4.41
N HIS A 305 8.32 17.42 5.30
CA HIS A 305 9.68 17.94 5.40
C HIS A 305 10.11 18.30 6.82
N ASP A 306 11.39 18.20 7.08
CA ASP A 306 12.00 18.55 8.36
C ASP A 306 11.38 17.79 9.55
N ASN A 307 10.97 16.53 9.34
CA ASN A 307 10.39 15.65 10.35
C ASN A 307 11.37 14.55 10.78
N GLU A 308 11.03 13.84 11.86
CA GLU A 308 11.74 12.66 12.35
C GLU A 308 10.78 11.45 12.43
N PHE A 309 11.14 10.37 11.74
CA PHE A 309 10.43 9.08 11.76
C PHE A 309 11.39 8.00 12.26
N ASP A 310 11.27 7.62 13.53
CA ASP A 310 12.25 6.76 14.19
C ASP A 310 11.62 5.68 15.07
N HIS A 311 12.33 4.55 15.25
CA HIS A 311 11.94 3.46 16.14
C HIS A 311 10.55 2.87 15.87
N ASN A 312 10.01 3.02 14.68
CA ASN A 312 8.80 2.32 14.22
C ASN A 312 9.16 0.93 13.65
N MET A 313 8.19 0.10 13.29
CA MET A 313 8.47 -1.06 12.43
C MET A 313 8.87 -0.63 11.03
N GLY A 314 8.17 0.34 10.46
CA GLY A 314 8.50 1.04 9.22
C GLY A 314 8.47 2.55 9.42
N GLY A 315 9.37 3.29 8.78
CA GLY A 315 9.43 4.75 8.94
C GLY A 315 8.26 5.45 8.24
N ALA A 316 8.09 5.19 6.96
CA ALA A 316 7.02 5.77 6.15
C ALA A 316 6.55 4.80 5.06
N SER A 317 5.28 4.90 4.68
CA SER A 317 4.68 4.16 3.56
C SER A 317 3.88 5.12 2.68
N MET A 318 4.16 5.14 1.39
CA MET A 318 3.30 5.70 0.35
C MET A 318 2.73 4.53 -0.44
N ASP A 319 1.42 4.37 -0.41
CA ASP A 319 0.87 3.16 -1.00
C ASP A 319 -0.47 3.36 -1.73
N SER A 320 -0.72 2.43 -2.63
CA SER A 320 -1.98 2.27 -3.38
C SER A 320 -2.62 0.91 -3.11
N ALA A 321 -2.34 0.29 -1.95
CA ALA A 321 -2.69 -1.11 -1.71
C ALA A 321 -4.12 -1.33 -1.22
N PHE A 322 -4.79 -0.27 -0.74
CA PHE A 322 -6.10 -0.43 -0.10
C PHE A 322 -7.22 0.12 -0.98
N PRO A 323 -8.13 -0.73 -1.49
CA PRO A 323 -9.25 -0.31 -2.32
C PRO A 323 -10.24 0.60 -1.56
N GLY A 324 -11.01 1.40 -2.32
CA GLY A 324 -12.04 2.27 -1.75
C GLY A 324 -11.53 3.62 -1.22
N HIS A 325 -10.24 3.91 -1.34
CA HIS A 325 -9.70 5.23 -1.05
C HIS A 325 -9.90 6.15 -2.26
N PRO A 326 -10.57 7.30 -2.13
CA PRO A 326 -10.58 8.28 -3.20
C PRO A 326 -9.17 8.80 -3.50
N GLY A 327 -8.89 9.13 -4.74
CA GLY A 327 -7.58 9.60 -5.18
C GLY A 327 -6.57 8.50 -5.56
N LEU A 328 -6.92 7.21 -5.43
CA LEU A 328 -6.02 6.15 -5.92
C LEU A 328 -5.78 6.27 -7.43
N PRO A 329 -4.56 5.96 -7.90
CA PRO A 329 -3.36 5.58 -7.14
C PRO A 329 -2.73 6.76 -6.40
N GLN A 330 -1.93 6.50 -5.36
CA GLN A 330 -1.19 7.51 -4.63
C GLN A 330 -0.18 8.23 -5.54
N ASN A 331 -0.17 9.57 -5.51
CA ASN A 331 0.70 10.38 -6.37
C ASN A 331 1.26 11.61 -5.64
N HIS A 332 2.38 12.13 -6.17
CA HIS A 332 2.90 13.48 -5.88
C HIS A 332 3.25 13.78 -4.42
N ALA A 333 3.56 12.76 -3.59
CA ALA A 333 4.14 13.04 -2.29
C ALA A 333 5.59 13.53 -2.44
N ARG A 334 5.98 14.50 -1.61
CA ARG A 334 7.36 14.98 -1.52
C ARG A 334 7.88 14.83 -0.11
N PHE A 335 8.94 14.06 0.04
CA PHE A 335 9.68 13.90 1.30
C PHE A 335 11.01 14.61 1.19
N GLU A 336 11.24 15.62 2.02
CA GLU A 336 12.44 16.45 1.94
C GLU A 336 13.01 16.75 3.32
N ARG A 337 14.32 16.60 3.49
CA ARG A 337 15.08 16.90 4.71
C ARG A 337 14.57 16.22 5.98
N ASN A 338 13.90 15.07 5.86
CA ASN A 338 13.49 14.28 7.01
C ASN A 338 14.62 13.41 7.56
N LEU A 339 14.51 13.05 8.83
CA LEU A 339 15.31 12.01 9.48
C LEU A 339 14.47 10.73 9.55
N ILE A 340 14.94 9.66 8.92
CA ILE A 340 14.21 8.39 8.84
C ILE A 340 15.16 7.29 9.25
N HIS A 341 15.08 6.87 10.52
CA HIS A 341 16.12 6.02 11.06
C HIS A 341 15.65 5.06 12.15
N ASP A 342 16.44 3.99 12.33
CA ASP A 342 16.23 2.99 13.38
C ASP A 342 14.81 2.42 13.44
N ASN A 343 14.09 2.36 12.29
CA ASN A 343 12.75 1.81 12.21
C ASN A 343 12.80 0.28 12.20
N ASN A 344 13.16 -0.29 13.35
CA ASN A 344 13.50 -1.70 13.52
C ASN A 344 12.63 -2.40 14.56
N ALA A 345 11.56 -1.78 15.03
CA ALA A 345 10.69 -2.40 16.02
C ALA A 345 10.10 -3.70 15.47
N ASP A 346 9.97 -4.68 16.35
CA ASP A 346 9.28 -5.94 16.06
C ASP A 346 8.17 -6.13 17.09
N TYR A 347 6.95 -5.94 16.68
CA TYR A 347 5.77 -6.07 17.52
C TYR A 347 5.01 -7.38 17.29
N TYR A 348 5.45 -8.23 16.35
CA TYR A 348 4.81 -9.53 16.08
C TYR A 348 4.84 -10.50 17.27
N PRO A 349 5.82 -10.46 18.20
CA PRO A 349 5.75 -11.24 19.43
C PRO A 349 4.47 -11.03 20.24
N TYR A 350 3.92 -9.79 20.27
CA TYR A 350 2.66 -9.49 20.96
C TYR A 350 1.42 -10.07 20.25
N VAL A 351 1.54 -10.29 18.94
CA VAL A 351 0.52 -11.02 18.17
C VAL A 351 0.60 -12.52 18.47
N ALA A 352 1.82 -13.06 18.49
CA ALA A 352 2.08 -14.48 18.68
C ALA A 352 1.72 -14.97 20.09
N ASP A 353 1.95 -14.16 21.12
CA ASP A 353 1.65 -14.51 22.53
C ASP A 353 0.18 -14.24 22.94
N GLY A 354 -0.63 -13.72 22.02
CA GLY A 354 -2.05 -13.42 22.26
C GLY A 354 -2.32 -12.11 22.98
N THR A 355 -1.31 -11.29 23.26
CA THR A 355 -1.51 -9.96 23.88
C THR A 355 -2.42 -9.09 23.00
N CYS A 356 -2.23 -9.08 21.69
CA CYS A 356 -3.03 -8.31 20.75
C CYS A 356 -4.47 -8.84 20.55
N ALA A 357 -4.77 -10.03 20.99
CA ALA A 357 -6.13 -10.58 20.99
C ALA A 357 -6.98 -10.07 22.15
N ARG A 358 -6.38 -9.42 23.16
CA ARG A 358 -7.09 -8.85 24.30
C ARG A 358 -7.80 -7.54 23.91
N PRO A 359 -8.79 -7.09 24.70
CA PRO A 359 -9.33 -5.75 24.55
C PRO A 359 -8.24 -4.67 24.63
N PRO A 360 -8.31 -3.59 23.83
CA PRO A 360 -7.26 -2.56 23.77
C PRO A 360 -6.81 -2.02 25.13
N ALA A 361 -7.74 -1.82 26.06
CA ALA A 361 -7.44 -1.37 27.43
C ALA A 361 -6.55 -2.33 28.24
N GLU A 362 -6.45 -3.59 27.85
CA GLU A 362 -5.70 -4.63 28.55
C GLU A 362 -4.37 -4.98 27.87
N ARG A 363 -4.11 -4.44 26.68
CA ARG A 363 -2.91 -4.77 25.90
C ARG A 363 -1.64 -4.15 26.47
N GLY A 364 -1.74 -2.94 27.02
CA GLY A 364 -0.62 -2.26 27.65
C GLY A 364 0.16 -1.33 26.72
N TYR A 365 -0.52 -0.61 25.87
CA TYR A 365 0.07 0.41 24.99
C TYR A 365 0.93 1.43 25.77
N GLU A 366 0.50 1.80 26.98
CA GLU A 366 1.22 2.72 27.88
C GLU A 366 2.55 2.14 28.39
N ARG A 367 2.76 0.84 28.22
CA ARG A 367 3.99 0.13 28.60
C ARG A 367 4.84 -0.26 27.39
N GLY A 368 4.55 0.31 26.22
CA GLY A 368 5.29 0.08 24.99
C GLY A 368 4.83 -1.13 24.15
N VAL A 369 3.70 -1.74 24.50
CA VAL A 369 3.05 -2.71 23.60
C VAL A 369 2.46 -1.95 22.43
N VAL A 370 2.66 -2.48 21.23
CA VAL A 370 2.01 -2.02 20.00
C VAL A 370 1.46 -3.24 19.28
N CYS A 371 0.21 -3.20 18.89
CA CYS A 371 -0.45 -4.28 18.18
C CYS A 371 -0.62 -3.92 16.70
N PRO A 372 0.23 -4.48 15.81
CA PRO A 372 0.18 -4.17 14.38
C PRO A 372 -1.19 -4.50 13.80
N GLN A 373 -1.81 -3.52 13.15
CA GLN A 373 -3.14 -3.69 12.54
C GLN A 373 -3.05 -4.27 11.12
N ILE A 374 -1.93 -4.06 10.44
CA ILE A 374 -1.63 -4.66 9.15
C ILE A 374 -0.22 -5.27 9.16
N SER A 375 0.06 -6.16 8.23
CA SER A 375 1.41 -6.66 8.01
C SER A 375 2.30 -5.60 7.40
N MET A 376 3.45 -5.33 8.03
CA MET A 376 4.46 -4.39 7.55
C MET A 376 5.86 -5.00 7.63
N PRO A 377 6.73 -4.82 6.62
CA PRO A 377 8.12 -5.29 6.69
C PRO A 377 8.91 -4.45 7.69
N SER A 378 9.17 -5.05 8.87
CA SER A 378 10.02 -4.41 9.90
C SER A 378 11.42 -4.10 9.37
N GLY A 379 11.98 -2.98 9.79
CA GLY A 379 13.33 -2.57 9.43
C GLY A 379 13.42 -1.75 8.14
N THR A 380 12.34 -1.16 7.69
CA THR A 380 12.30 -0.36 6.45
C THR A 380 12.18 1.13 6.76
N GLY A 381 12.97 1.95 6.07
CA GLY A 381 12.89 3.41 6.18
C GLY A 381 11.66 3.95 5.47
N ILE A 382 11.66 3.99 4.14
CA ILE A 382 10.52 4.45 3.34
C ILE A 382 10.09 3.37 2.35
N ILE A 383 8.81 3.03 2.39
CA ILE A 383 8.15 2.12 1.45
C ILE A 383 7.36 2.94 0.44
N THR A 384 7.53 2.63 -0.85
CA THR A 384 6.66 3.11 -1.93
C THR A 384 6.01 1.88 -2.58
N ALA A 385 4.75 1.64 -2.24
CA ALA A 385 3.99 0.48 -2.71
C ALA A 385 2.90 0.92 -3.70
N GLY A 386 3.24 1.02 -4.97
CA GLY A 386 2.30 1.45 -6.01
C GLY A 386 2.07 2.96 -6.10
N GLY A 387 2.92 3.77 -5.49
CA GLY A 387 2.86 5.23 -5.58
C GLY A 387 3.61 5.78 -6.80
N ASN A 388 3.13 6.90 -7.39
CA ASN A 388 3.70 7.48 -8.60
C ASN A 388 4.08 8.95 -8.39
N TRP A 389 5.04 9.42 -9.20
CA TRP A 389 5.46 10.82 -9.23
C TRP A 389 5.92 11.37 -7.88
N ASN A 390 6.35 10.50 -6.96
CA ASN A 390 6.84 10.91 -5.65
C ASN A 390 8.29 11.41 -5.75
N ARG A 391 8.62 12.33 -4.84
CA ARG A 391 9.96 12.92 -4.74
C ARG A 391 10.51 12.69 -3.35
N TYR A 392 11.65 12.02 -3.27
CA TYR A 392 12.39 11.77 -2.03
C TYR A 392 13.72 12.50 -2.13
N GLU A 393 13.80 13.68 -1.51
CA GLU A 393 14.89 14.62 -1.76
C GLU A 393 15.59 15.03 -0.45
N ASN A 394 16.91 14.95 -0.42
CA ASN A 394 17.73 15.47 0.69
C ASN A 394 17.38 14.88 2.08
N ASN A 395 16.86 13.66 2.17
CA ASN A 395 16.57 13.00 3.43
C ASN A 395 17.81 12.28 3.98
N TRP A 396 17.87 12.13 5.31
CA TRP A 396 18.81 11.22 5.98
C TRP A 396 18.09 9.92 6.30
N VAL A 397 18.52 8.81 5.66
CA VAL A 397 17.90 7.49 5.83
C VAL A 397 18.95 6.49 6.26
N TYR A 398 18.93 6.08 7.53
CA TYR A 398 20.00 5.27 8.11
C TYR A 398 19.52 4.34 9.24
N GLY A 399 20.32 3.31 9.54
CA GLY A 399 20.07 2.40 10.65
C GLY A 399 18.83 1.51 10.50
N ASN A 400 18.18 1.49 9.34
CA ASN A 400 17.03 0.64 9.07
C ASN A 400 17.52 -0.74 8.62
N ARG A 401 17.27 -1.80 9.39
CA ARG A 401 17.95 -3.11 9.23
C ARG A 401 17.62 -3.84 7.92
N ARG A 402 16.48 -3.56 7.29
CA ARG A 402 16.08 -4.17 6.03
C ARG A 402 16.50 -3.30 4.84
N ALA A 403 15.90 -2.13 4.73
CA ALA A 403 16.16 -1.23 3.61
C ALA A 403 15.97 0.23 4.01
N GLY A 404 16.76 1.13 3.43
CA GLY A 404 16.51 2.56 3.51
C GLY A 404 15.27 2.94 2.70
N PHE A 405 15.30 2.68 1.41
CA PHE A 405 14.16 2.82 0.50
C PHE A 405 13.72 1.45 -0.04
N PHE A 406 12.41 1.30 -0.17
CA PHE A 406 11.79 0.10 -0.64
C PHE A 406 10.71 0.46 -1.66
N LEU A 407 10.88 0.08 -2.93
CA LEU A 407 9.96 0.39 -4.02
C LEU A 407 9.40 -0.88 -4.63
N ASN A 408 8.10 -1.03 -4.61
CA ASN A 408 7.40 -2.13 -5.26
C ASN A 408 6.12 -1.68 -5.96
N ALA A 409 5.76 -2.37 -7.02
CA ALA A 409 4.50 -2.18 -7.71
C ALA A 409 3.33 -2.79 -6.92
N VAL A 410 2.16 -2.19 -7.04
CA VAL A 410 0.89 -2.74 -6.56
C VAL A 410 -0.05 -2.92 -7.76
N PRO A 411 -0.48 -4.16 -8.08
CA PRO A 411 -1.39 -4.40 -9.19
C PRO A 411 -2.73 -3.68 -9.03
N ALA A 412 -3.26 -3.13 -10.11
CA ALA A 412 -4.51 -2.37 -10.10
C ALA A 412 -5.71 -3.17 -9.53
N PHE A 413 -5.78 -4.48 -9.77
CA PHE A 413 -6.86 -5.30 -9.24
C PHE A 413 -6.88 -5.39 -7.70
N ILE A 414 -5.72 -5.21 -7.03
CA ILE A 414 -5.63 -5.16 -5.57
C ILE A 414 -6.26 -3.88 -5.05
N ARG A 415 -6.13 -2.79 -5.79
CA ARG A 415 -6.77 -1.51 -5.46
C ARG A 415 -8.29 -1.52 -5.70
N GLY A 416 -8.84 -2.56 -6.34
CA GLY A 416 -10.23 -2.57 -6.79
C GLY A 416 -10.50 -1.52 -7.87
N GLU A 417 -9.48 -1.17 -8.65
CA GLU A 417 -9.57 -0.11 -9.64
C GLU A 417 -10.21 -0.62 -10.93
N GLU A 418 -11.38 -0.09 -11.25
CA GLU A 418 -12.14 -0.45 -12.47
C GLU A 418 -11.83 0.49 -13.65
N ALA A 419 -11.37 1.71 -13.38
CA ALA A 419 -11.08 2.68 -14.41
C ALA A 419 -9.89 2.22 -15.26
N TRP A 420 -10.14 2.04 -16.56
CA TRP A 420 -9.12 1.57 -17.50
C TRP A 420 -7.86 2.42 -17.52
N SER A 421 -8.01 3.74 -17.43
CA SER A 421 -6.89 4.69 -17.42
C SER A 421 -5.95 4.51 -16.21
N LYS A 422 -6.44 3.92 -15.12
CA LYS A 422 -5.69 3.72 -13.87
C LYS A 422 -5.10 2.32 -13.72
N GLN A 423 -5.31 1.42 -14.68
CA GLN A 423 -4.81 0.05 -14.62
C GLN A 423 -3.28 -0.05 -14.66
N THR A 424 -2.62 0.94 -15.22
CA THR A 424 -1.16 0.98 -15.39
C THR A 424 -0.45 1.90 -14.41
N ASP A 425 -1.17 2.62 -13.56
CA ASP A 425 -0.62 3.59 -12.62
C ASP A 425 -0.13 2.92 -11.35
N THR A 426 1.07 2.36 -11.39
CA THR A 426 1.62 1.61 -10.27
C THR A 426 3.15 1.73 -10.20
N SER A 427 3.65 2.49 -9.22
CA SER A 427 5.06 2.71 -8.91
C SER A 427 5.89 3.30 -10.05
N HIS A 428 5.35 4.32 -10.74
CA HIS A 428 6.03 5.00 -11.84
C HIS A 428 6.58 6.37 -11.44
N HIS A 429 7.65 6.79 -12.12
CA HIS A 429 8.18 8.14 -12.07
C HIS A 429 8.55 8.65 -10.66
N ASN A 430 9.00 7.77 -9.76
CA ASN A 430 9.48 8.17 -8.45
C ASN A 430 10.94 8.64 -8.54
N ARG A 431 11.27 9.77 -7.93
CA ARG A 431 12.59 10.37 -7.94
C ARG A 431 13.25 10.35 -6.56
N TYR A 432 14.48 9.85 -6.51
CA TYR A 432 15.29 9.75 -5.29
C TYR A 432 16.58 10.55 -5.49
N ALA A 433 16.66 11.77 -4.93
CA ALA A 433 17.75 12.70 -5.20
C ALA A 433 18.34 13.32 -3.93
N GLY A 434 19.64 13.48 -3.85
CA GLY A 434 20.32 14.17 -2.75
C GLY A 434 20.21 13.49 -1.39
N ASN A 435 19.73 12.24 -1.31
CA ASN A 435 19.52 11.56 -0.02
C ASN A 435 20.85 11.06 0.56
N VAL A 436 21.03 11.24 1.87
CA VAL A 436 22.17 10.71 2.62
C VAL A 436 21.79 9.36 3.21
N LEU A 437 22.41 8.30 2.72
CA LEU A 437 22.07 6.93 3.07
C LEU A 437 23.13 6.31 3.99
N GLY A 438 22.69 5.58 5.02
CA GLY A 438 23.57 4.88 5.95
C GLY A 438 24.45 5.76 6.82
N LYS A 439 24.15 7.05 6.95
CA LYS A 439 24.87 8.02 7.80
C LYS A 439 23.91 8.97 8.47
N ASP A 440 24.22 9.34 9.71
CA ASP A 440 23.49 10.40 10.42
C ASP A 440 23.96 11.82 10.01
N ARG A 441 23.32 12.85 10.58
CA ARG A 441 23.70 14.27 10.34
C ARG A 441 25.12 14.62 10.80
N ALA A 442 25.70 13.87 11.74
CA ALA A 442 27.09 14.04 12.21
C ALA A 442 28.10 13.28 11.32
N GLY A 443 27.65 12.58 10.29
CA GLY A 443 28.48 11.79 9.38
C GLY A 443 28.89 10.42 9.95
N ARG A 444 28.35 9.99 11.09
CA ARG A 444 28.63 8.66 11.67
C ARG A 444 27.98 7.60 10.78
N SER A 445 28.73 6.53 10.49
CA SER A 445 28.25 5.40 9.71
C SER A 445 27.23 4.58 10.52
N LEU A 446 26.00 4.53 10.03
CA LEU A 446 24.86 3.78 10.57
C LEU A 446 24.14 3.12 9.39
N PRO A 447 24.73 2.05 8.82
CA PRO A 447 24.25 1.49 7.54
C PRO A 447 22.85 0.93 7.66
N ASN A 448 22.09 1.04 6.56
CA ASN A 448 20.89 0.25 6.34
C ASN A 448 21.25 -1.19 5.97
N GLY A 449 20.32 -2.12 6.01
CA GLY A 449 20.55 -3.49 5.52
C GLY A 449 20.87 -3.50 4.03
N THR A 450 20.10 -2.76 3.24
CA THR A 450 20.45 -2.24 1.92
C THR A 450 19.93 -0.80 1.83
N ASP A 451 20.56 0.04 1.04
CA ASP A 451 20.08 1.44 0.96
C ASP A 451 18.85 1.56 0.06
N VAL A 452 18.81 0.79 -1.03
CA VAL A 452 17.66 0.76 -1.94
C VAL A 452 17.26 -0.67 -2.28
N TRP A 453 16.00 -0.95 -2.16
CA TRP A 453 15.40 -2.20 -2.58
C TRP A 453 14.26 -1.94 -3.56
N TRP A 454 14.41 -2.37 -4.80
CA TRP A 454 13.42 -2.17 -5.85
C TRP A 454 13.07 -3.51 -6.52
N ASP A 455 11.78 -3.79 -6.70
CA ASP A 455 11.32 -5.02 -7.35
C ASP A 455 11.50 -5.03 -8.88
N GLY A 456 12.05 -3.95 -9.44
CA GLY A 456 12.32 -3.80 -10.87
C GLY A 456 11.08 -3.50 -11.70
N GLN A 457 9.96 -3.17 -11.09
CA GLN A 457 8.70 -2.83 -11.76
C GLN A 457 8.46 -1.32 -11.73
N GLY A 458 7.60 -0.85 -12.63
CA GLY A 458 7.35 0.58 -12.84
C GLY A 458 8.41 1.26 -13.71
N GLY A 459 7.98 2.19 -14.57
CA GLY A 459 8.83 2.95 -15.47
C GLY A 459 9.13 4.35 -14.95
N GLY A 460 10.22 4.96 -15.42
CA GLY A 460 10.58 6.34 -15.10
C GLY A 460 11.07 6.61 -13.68
N ASN A 461 11.22 5.56 -12.84
CA ASN A 461 11.86 5.71 -11.53
C ASN A 461 13.35 6.01 -11.70
N CYS A 462 13.90 6.92 -10.88
CA CYS A 462 15.31 7.25 -10.97
C CYS A 462 15.96 7.57 -9.63
N TRP A 463 17.26 7.33 -9.56
CA TRP A 463 18.10 7.59 -8.39
C TRP A 463 19.32 8.44 -8.78
N ASP A 464 19.84 9.21 -7.85
CA ASP A 464 21.13 9.87 -8.06
C ASP A 464 22.27 8.86 -8.13
N PRO A 465 23.32 9.14 -8.91
CA PRO A 465 24.52 8.32 -8.97
C PRO A 465 25.10 8.08 -7.57
N GLY A 466 25.46 6.84 -7.28
CA GLY A 466 26.08 6.49 -6.02
C GLY A 466 25.13 6.37 -4.83
N SER A 467 23.85 6.10 -5.07
CA SER A 467 22.80 5.92 -4.04
C SER A 467 23.03 4.73 -3.08
N GLY A 468 24.28 4.34 -2.80
CA GLY A 468 24.61 3.31 -1.82
C GLY A 468 24.44 1.87 -2.30
N ALA A 469 24.30 0.93 -1.37
CA ALA A 469 24.08 -0.48 -1.67
C ALA A 469 22.64 -0.70 -2.16
N SER A 470 22.48 -1.33 -3.32
CA SER A 470 21.15 -1.50 -3.91
C SER A 470 20.89 -2.92 -4.41
N THR A 471 19.61 -3.28 -4.43
CA THR A 471 19.08 -4.45 -5.11
C THR A 471 17.92 -3.98 -6.01
N PRO A 472 18.06 -4.06 -7.35
CA PRO A 472 19.21 -4.55 -8.13
C PRO A 472 20.46 -3.66 -7.96
N ARG A 473 21.63 -4.22 -8.28
CA ARG A 473 22.92 -3.50 -8.14
C ARG A 473 23.02 -2.23 -8.99
N THR A 474 22.31 -2.20 -10.11
CA THR A 474 22.27 -1.06 -11.01
C THR A 474 20.88 -0.46 -11.00
N LEU A 475 20.78 0.80 -10.66
CA LEU A 475 19.55 1.57 -10.65
C LEU A 475 19.56 2.55 -11.83
N PRO A 476 18.39 2.91 -12.42
CA PRO A 476 18.28 4.00 -13.37
C PRO A 476 18.71 5.33 -12.75
N GLU A 477 19.64 6.03 -13.40
CA GLU A 477 20.09 7.34 -12.93
C GLU A 477 19.13 8.45 -13.35
N CYS A 478 18.92 9.42 -12.45
CA CYS A 478 18.14 10.61 -12.77
C CYS A 478 18.85 11.41 -13.87
N GLY A 479 18.13 11.74 -14.95
CA GLY A 479 18.69 12.38 -16.13
C GLY A 479 19.16 11.41 -17.22
N ALA A 480 19.09 10.09 -17.00
CA ALA A 480 19.30 9.10 -18.03
C ALA A 480 18.31 9.28 -19.21
N ARG A 481 18.71 8.89 -20.41
CA ARG A 481 17.82 9.00 -21.56
C ARG A 481 16.66 8.02 -21.45
N PRO A 482 15.45 8.40 -21.95
CA PRO A 482 14.36 7.44 -22.09
C PRO A 482 14.82 6.22 -22.88
N GLY A 483 14.73 5.03 -22.29
CA GLY A 483 15.22 3.76 -22.87
C GLY A 483 16.43 3.15 -22.16
N ASP A 484 17.21 3.92 -21.38
CA ASP A 484 18.25 3.38 -20.50
C ASP A 484 17.64 2.76 -19.22
N LEU A 485 16.34 2.71 -19.16
CA LEU A 485 15.59 2.26 -18.00
C LEU A 485 15.64 0.74 -17.90
N SER A 486 16.31 0.29 -16.89
CA SER A 486 16.13 -1.08 -16.43
C SER A 486 14.75 -1.18 -15.82
N GLY A 487 13.93 -2.04 -16.32
CA GLY A 487 12.99 -2.68 -15.42
C GLY A 487 11.58 -2.36 -15.65
N GLY A 488 10.85 -1.82 -16.16
CA GLY A 488 9.38 -1.82 -16.22
C GLY A 488 8.85 -1.13 -17.46
N SER A 489 7.77 -1.59 -17.93
CA SER A 489 6.95 -0.88 -18.91
C SER A 489 5.98 0.00 -18.13
N ASP A 490 5.69 1.22 -18.61
CA ASP A 490 4.61 2.06 -18.08
C ASP A 490 3.24 1.36 -18.11
N ARG A 491 3.15 0.23 -18.81
CA ARG A 491 1.99 -0.62 -18.89
C ARG A 491 2.08 -1.89 -18.03
N LEU A 492 3.13 -2.05 -17.26
CA LEU A 492 3.29 -3.23 -16.42
C LEU A 492 2.45 -3.06 -15.16
N VAL A 493 1.34 -3.72 -15.11
CA VAL A 493 0.62 -3.97 -13.86
C VAL A 493 1.49 -4.90 -13.03
N GLY A 494 1.79 -4.54 -11.78
CA GLY A 494 2.70 -5.29 -10.95
C GLY A 494 2.40 -6.78 -10.87
N GLU A 495 3.44 -7.61 -10.83
CA GLU A 495 3.32 -9.06 -10.77
C GLU A 495 2.70 -9.51 -9.43
N PRO A 496 1.52 -10.13 -9.41
CA PRO A 496 0.84 -10.54 -8.17
C PRO A 496 1.67 -11.49 -7.30
N VAL A 497 2.48 -12.33 -7.96
CA VAL A 497 3.36 -13.29 -7.26
C VAL A 497 4.42 -12.56 -6.45
N LYS A 498 5.01 -11.49 -6.97
CA LYS A 498 5.99 -10.67 -6.22
C LYS A 498 5.36 -10.01 -5.01
N LEU A 499 4.13 -9.49 -5.15
CA LEU A 499 3.43 -8.90 -4.02
C LEU A 499 3.08 -9.94 -2.95
N ALA A 500 2.60 -11.13 -3.34
CA ALA A 500 2.33 -12.21 -2.40
C ALA A 500 3.61 -12.65 -1.67
N GLN A 501 4.72 -12.77 -2.39
CA GLN A 501 6.02 -13.08 -1.80
C GLN A 501 6.53 -11.96 -0.89
N LEU A 502 6.28 -10.68 -1.23
CA LEU A 502 6.59 -9.57 -0.37
C LEU A 502 5.88 -9.68 0.98
N MET A 503 4.61 -10.06 0.98
CA MET A 503 3.85 -10.26 2.21
C MET A 503 4.45 -11.39 3.07
N VAL A 504 4.85 -12.51 2.45
CA VAL A 504 5.58 -13.58 3.13
C VAL A 504 6.93 -13.10 3.64
N CYS A 505 7.66 -12.31 2.84
CA CYS A 505 8.96 -11.77 3.20
C CYS A 505 8.91 -10.61 4.21
N SER A 506 7.73 -10.13 4.54
CA SER A 506 7.54 -9.13 5.61
C SER A 506 7.83 -9.70 7.00
N ASP A 507 7.75 -11.02 7.16
CA ASP A 507 8.07 -11.73 8.41
C ASP A 507 9.59 -11.80 8.65
N TYR A 508 10.22 -10.63 8.74
CA TYR A 508 11.64 -10.51 9.03
C TYR A 508 11.92 -10.73 10.52
N SER A 509 12.71 -11.75 10.84
CA SER A 509 13.14 -11.97 12.22
C SER A 509 14.20 -10.96 12.65
N VAL A 510 13.85 -10.05 13.56
CA VAL A 510 14.77 -9.06 14.14
C VAL A 510 15.85 -9.77 14.98
N GLN A 511 15.51 -10.87 15.66
CA GLN A 511 16.42 -11.64 16.51
C GLN A 511 17.52 -12.30 15.69
N THR A 512 17.19 -12.92 14.59
CA THR A 512 18.16 -13.62 13.74
C THR A 512 18.76 -12.73 12.65
N ARG A 513 18.18 -11.55 12.43
CA ARG A 513 18.53 -10.63 11.34
C ARG A 513 18.48 -11.31 9.96
N ARG A 514 17.53 -12.20 9.79
CA ARG A 514 17.37 -12.98 8.55
C ARG A 514 16.01 -12.75 7.95
N LEU A 515 15.99 -12.64 6.63
CA LEU A 515 14.79 -12.78 5.84
C LEU A 515 14.34 -14.25 5.86
N PRO A 516 13.04 -14.54 5.74
CA PRO A 516 12.56 -15.88 5.43
C PRO A 516 13.28 -16.48 4.23
N ALA A 517 13.39 -17.79 4.17
CA ALA A 517 14.02 -18.47 3.05
C ALA A 517 13.35 -18.09 1.73
N GLY A 518 14.15 -17.77 0.71
CA GLY A 518 13.65 -17.37 -0.60
C GLY A 518 13.26 -15.87 -0.72
N CYS A 519 13.58 -15.03 0.26
CA CYS A 519 13.29 -13.60 0.23
C CYS A 519 14.45 -12.72 -0.25
N ASP A 520 15.56 -13.31 -0.62
CA ASP A 520 16.73 -12.67 -1.23
C ASP A 520 16.56 -12.34 -2.73
N TRP A 521 15.53 -12.90 -3.37
CA TRP A 521 15.15 -12.64 -4.78
C TRP A 521 14.58 -11.23 -4.98
N TYR A 522 14.21 -10.55 -3.93
CA TYR A 522 13.50 -9.28 -3.99
C TYR A 522 14.33 -8.21 -4.69
N GLY A 523 13.87 -7.81 -5.87
CA GLY A 523 14.57 -6.96 -6.79
C GLY A 523 14.66 -7.54 -8.20
N ALA A 524 15.05 -6.72 -9.18
CA ALA A 524 15.08 -7.10 -10.60
C ALA A 524 16.06 -8.25 -10.94
N THR A 525 17.00 -8.54 -10.06
CA THR A 525 18.05 -9.55 -10.24
C THR A 525 17.87 -10.79 -9.38
N GLY A 526 16.73 -10.92 -8.68
CA GLY A 526 16.47 -12.06 -7.81
C GLY A 526 16.35 -13.40 -8.55
N ILE A 527 16.35 -14.48 -7.77
CA ILE A 527 16.30 -15.87 -8.25
C ILE A 527 15.13 -16.10 -9.22
N ALA A 528 13.98 -15.47 -8.98
CA ALA A 528 12.83 -15.58 -9.87
C ALA A 528 13.13 -15.16 -11.32
N ARG A 529 14.04 -14.20 -11.53
CA ARG A 529 14.46 -13.80 -12.86
C ARG A 529 15.36 -14.86 -13.51
N ILE A 530 16.27 -15.45 -12.74
CA ILE A 530 17.14 -16.54 -13.23
C ILE A 530 16.28 -17.76 -13.55
N GLU A 531 15.36 -18.13 -12.68
CA GLU A 531 14.41 -19.22 -12.90
C GLU A 531 13.52 -18.98 -14.12
N THR A 532 13.00 -17.75 -14.26
CA THR A 532 12.20 -17.37 -15.43
C THR A 532 13.04 -17.38 -16.71
N GLN A 533 14.28 -16.88 -16.66
CA GLN A 533 15.18 -16.91 -17.80
C GLN A 533 15.61 -18.34 -18.16
N LEU A 534 15.90 -19.18 -17.18
CA LEU A 534 16.20 -20.59 -17.40
C LEU A 534 14.97 -21.36 -17.93
N ALA A 535 13.79 -21.08 -17.40
CA ALA A 535 12.54 -21.69 -17.89
C ALA A 535 12.24 -21.25 -19.33
N LEU A 536 12.41 -19.98 -19.66
CA LEU A 536 12.26 -19.45 -21.02
C LEU A 536 13.31 -20.02 -21.97
N ALA A 537 14.58 -20.04 -21.57
CA ALA A 537 15.66 -20.62 -22.36
C ALA A 537 15.44 -22.14 -22.59
N THR A 538 15.06 -22.85 -21.54
CA THR A 538 14.75 -24.28 -21.64
C THR A 538 13.55 -24.52 -22.54
N SER A 539 12.48 -23.73 -22.40
CA SER A 539 11.28 -23.81 -23.22
C SER A 539 11.61 -23.48 -24.70
N ALA A 540 12.45 -22.47 -24.94
CA ALA A 540 12.89 -22.10 -26.29
C ALA A 540 13.74 -23.22 -26.94
N VAL A 541 14.66 -23.81 -26.19
CA VAL A 541 15.48 -24.95 -26.66
C VAL A 541 14.61 -26.17 -26.97
N LEU A 542 13.69 -26.51 -26.07
CA LEU A 542 12.77 -27.63 -26.25
C LEU A 542 11.81 -27.40 -27.43
N ALA A 543 11.32 -26.16 -27.59
CA ALA A 543 10.49 -25.79 -28.73
C ALA A 543 11.28 -25.84 -30.06
N LEU A 544 12.53 -25.42 -30.07
CA LEU A 544 13.43 -25.51 -31.22
C LEU A 544 13.69 -26.97 -31.60
N VAL A 545 14.06 -27.80 -30.63
CA VAL A 545 14.27 -29.25 -30.82
C VAL A 545 12.98 -29.93 -31.30
N GLY A 546 11.86 -29.67 -30.64
CA GLY A 546 10.56 -30.19 -31.06
C GLY A 546 10.16 -29.70 -32.45
N GLY A 547 10.37 -28.42 -32.75
CA GLY A 547 10.12 -27.83 -34.05
C GLY A 547 10.95 -28.45 -35.18
N VAL A 548 12.24 -28.68 -34.94
CA VAL A 548 13.14 -29.35 -35.92
C VAL A 548 12.74 -30.81 -36.16
N LEU A 549 12.43 -31.55 -35.09
CA LEU A 549 12.00 -32.96 -35.19
C LEU A 549 10.68 -33.08 -35.98
N TRP A 550 9.72 -32.18 -35.74
CA TRP A 550 8.45 -32.19 -36.44
C TRP A 550 8.51 -31.54 -37.82
N TRP A 551 9.39 -30.55 -38.06
CA TRP A 551 9.60 -29.94 -39.35
C TRP A 551 10.02 -31.00 -40.41
N ARG A 552 10.88 -31.95 -40.05
CA ARG A 552 11.24 -33.05 -40.94
C ARG A 552 10.06 -33.88 -41.42
N ARG A 553 9.01 -33.98 -40.63
CA ARG A 553 7.74 -34.69 -40.95
C ARG A 553 6.72 -33.81 -41.65
N LEU A 554 6.72 -32.50 -41.38
CA LEU A 554 5.76 -31.53 -41.91
C LEU A 554 6.30 -30.69 -43.06
N ARG A 555 7.55 -30.92 -43.53
CA ARG A 555 8.20 -30.14 -44.58
C ARG A 555 7.45 -30.10 -45.93
N HIS A 556 6.56 -31.05 -46.18
CA HIS A 556 5.67 -31.05 -47.35
C HIS A 556 4.45 -30.14 -47.21
N HIS A 557 4.21 -29.58 -46.02
CA HIS A 557 3.14 -28.66 -45.76
C HIS A 557 3.65 -27.22 -45.81
N ARG A 558 3.36 -26.50 -46.88
CA ARG A 558 3.89 -25.12 -47.10
C ARG A 558 3.56 -24.16 -45.93
N ILE A 559 2.34 -24.25 -45.39
CA ILE A 559 1.88 -23.44 -44.25
C ILE A 559 2.68 -23.76 -42.97
N ALA A 560 2.93 -25.05 -42.70
CA ALA A 560 3.69 -25.46 -41.52
C ALA A 560 5.15 -25.01 -41.62
N THR A 561 5.74 -25.03 -42.83
CA THR A 561 7.11 -24.55 -43.06
C THR A 561 7.22 -23.03 -42.85
N ALA A 562 6.31 -22.24 -43.41
CA ALA A 562 6.30 -20.79 -43.24
C ALA A 562 6.09 -20.42 -41.76
N ALA A 563 5.14 -21.09 -41.07
CA ALA A 563 4.91 -20.90 -39.66
C ALA A 563 6.11 -21.25 -38.79
N THR A 564 6.92 -22.26 -39.16
CA THR A 564 8.12 -22.64 -38.42
C THR A 564 9.22 -21.55 -38.51
N VAL A 565 9.35 -20.87 -39.63
CA VAL A 565 10.27 -19.73 -39.78
C VAL A 565 9.84 -18.58 -38.88
N LEU A 566 8.55 -18.26 -38.88
CA LEU A 566 7.97 -17.21 -37.99
C LEU A 566 8.15 -17.58 -36.53
N GLY A 567 7.92 -18.85 -36.16
CA GLY A 567 8.10 -19.34 -34.79
C GLY A 567 9.55 -19.27 -34.33
N ALA A 568 10.50 -19.61 -35.19
CA ALA A 568 11.92 -19.48 -34.87
C ALA A 568 12.31 -18.02 -34.64
N ALA A 569 11.82 -17.10 -35.47
CA ALA A 569 12.02 -15.67 -35.28
C ALA A 569 11.40 -15.18 -33.97
N GLY A 570 10.19 -15.63 -33.66
CA GLY A 570 9.52 -15.32 -32.39
C GLY A 570 10.31 -15.80 -31.17
N LEU A 571 10.84 -17.01 -31.18
CA LEU A 571 11.66 -17.55 -30.08
C LEU A 571 13.00 -16.79 -29.92
N VAL A 572 13.63 -16.38 -31.00
CA VAL A 572 14.85 -15.54 -30.95
C VAL A 572 14.52 -14.17 -30.31
N LEU A 573 13.41 -13.57 -30.70
CA LEU A 573 12.96 -12.30 -30.13
C LEU A 573 12.55 -12.45 -28.64
N GLU A 574 11.96 -13.57 -28.24
CA GLU A 574 11.60 -13.84 -26.84
C GLU A 574 12.87 -13.97 -25.98
N VAL A 575 13.90 -14.69 -26.47
CA VAL A 575 15.20 -14.79 -25.80
C VAL A 575 15.90 -13.42 -25.75
N ALA A 576 15.89 -12.68 -26.84
CA ALA A 576 16.50 -11.35 -26.90
C ALA A 576 15.78 -10.38 -25.93
N ALA A 577 14.46 -10.36 -25.90
CA ALA A 577 13.71 -9.51 -24.98
C ALA A 577 13.97 -9.86 -23.51
N SER A 578 14.10 -11.15 -23.19
CA SER A 578 14.36 -11.60 -21.81
C SER A 578 15.79 -11.34 -21.34
N THR A 579 16.78 -11.37 -22.27
CA THR A 579 18.20 -11.19 -21.93
C THR A 579 18.66 -9.73 -21.94
N THR A 580 18.05 -8.90 -22.78
CA THR A 580 18.48 -7.49 -23.01
C THR A 580 17.68 -6.48 -22.22
N GLN A 581 16.75 -6.91 -21.36
CA GLN A 581 15.86 -6.02 -20.61
C GLN A 581 14.97 -5.09 -21.47
N LEU A 582 14.83 -5.36 -22.75
CA LEU A 582 13.91 -4.65 -23.64
C LEU A 582 12.43 -4.99 -23.35
N THR A 583 12.12 -5.29 -22.09
CA THR A 583 10.75 -5.54 -21.58
C THR A 583 9.87 -4.30 -21.66
N ALA A 584 10.46 -3.10 -21.71
CA ALA A 584 9.77 -1.83 -21.90
C ALA A 584 9.27 -1.59 -23.34
N THR A 585 9.56 -2.51 -24.27
CA THR A 585 9.14 -2.38 -25.67
C THR A 585 8.00 -3.34 -25.99
N HIS A 586 7.34 -3.15 -27.13
CA HIS A 586 6.35 -4.11 -27.64
C HIS A 586 6.99 -5.44 -28.13
N LEU A 587 8.30 -5.58 -28.00
CA LEU A 587 9.05 -6.73 -28.46
C LEU A 587 8.56 -8.07 -27.87
N PRO A 588 8.30 -8.18 -26.55
CA PRO A 588 7.74 -9.41 -25.97
C PRO A 588 6.39 -9.80 -26.56
N ALA A 589 5.52 -8.82 -26.81
CA ALA A 589 4.21 -9.08 -27.41
C ALA A 589 4.33 -9.56 -28.85
N VAL A 590 5.24 -8.98 -29.64
CA VAL A 590 5.54 -9.42 -31.02
C VAL A 590 6.12 -10.83 -31.01
N ALA A 591 7.06 -11.12 -30.12
CA ALA A 591 7.65 -12.45 -29.97
C ALA A 591 6.59 -13.52 -29.67
N LEU A 592 5.70 -13.24 -28.73
CA LEU A 592 4.58 -14.13 -28.36
C LEU A 592 3.55 -14.27 -29.47
N LEU A 593 3.27 -13.21 -30.23
CA LEU A 593 2.39 -13.25 -31.38
C LEU A 593 2.92 -14.24 -32.44
N LEU A 594 4.20 -14.13 -32.79
CA LEU A 594 4.86 -15.00 -33.76
C LEU A 594 4.89 -16.46 -33.29
N THR A 595 5.25 -16.71 -32.03
CA THR A 595 5.26 -18.04 -31.42
C THR A 595 3.86 -18.62 -31.30
N GLY A 596 2.85 -17.85 -30.95
CA GLY A 596 1.46 -18.28 -30.85
C GLY A 596 0.87 -18.69 -32.20
N VAL A 597 1.13 -17.92 -33.25
CA VAL A 597 0.75 -18.27 -34.62
C VAL A 597 1.43 -19.58 -35.05
N TRP A 598 2.70 -19.75 -34.77
CA TRP A 598 3.44 -20.98 -35.06
C TRP A 598 2.85 -22.21 -34.39
N TRP A 599 2.64 -22.18 -33.04
CA TRP A 599 2.04 -23.27 -32.30
C TRP A 599 0.63 -23.62 -32.81
N THR A 600 -0.17 -22.62 -33.13
CA THR A 600 -1.53 -22.83 -33.67
C THR A 600 -1.46 -23.51 -35.04
N ALA A 601 -0.62 -23.05 -35.96
CA ALA A 601 -0.49 -23.61 -37.29
C ALA A 601 0.05 -25.07 -37.28
N ILE A 602 1.06 -25.34 -36.42
CA ILE A 602 1.58 -26.71 -36.28
C ILE A 602 0.51 -27.62 -35.63
N GLY A 603 -0.20 -27.14 -34.62
CA GLY A 603 -1.25 -27.91 -33.97
C GLY A 603 -2.38 -28.31 -34.94
N LEU A 604 -2.80 -27.40 -35.79
CA LEU A 604 -3.77 -27.69 -36.85
C LEU A 604 -3.24 -28.72 -37.84
N ALA A 605 -1.98 -28.63 -38.26
CA ALA A 605 -1.37 -29.60 -39.14
C ALA A 605 -1.23 -30.99 -38.52
N LEU A 606 -0.97 -31.09 -37.23
CA LEU A 606 -0.86 -32.34 -36.49
C LEU A 606 -2.21 -33.01 -36.20
N ARG A 607 -3.31 -32.23 -36.19
CA ARG A 607 -4.63 -32.71 -35.76
C ARG A 607 -5.17 -33.85 -36.62
N ALA A 608 -4.85 -33.87 -37.90
CA ALA A 608 -5.31 -34.90 -38.86
C ALA A 608 -4.72 -36.28 -38.55
N GLY A 609 -3.44 -36.37 -38.16
CA GLY A 609 -2.79 -37.64 -37.84
C GLY A 609 -2.70 -37.99 -36.37
N ARG A 610 -2.75 -36.99 -35.48
CA ARG A 610 -2.60 -37.15 -34.04
C ARG A 610 -3.48 -36.13 -33.29
N PRO A 611 -4.80 -36.40 -33.18
CA PRO A 611 -5.79 -35.41 -32.76
C PRO A 611 -5.52 -34.83 -31.36
N TRP A 612 -5.04 -35.62 -30.40
CA TRP A 612 -4.72 -35.17 -29.05
C TRP A 612 -3.49 -34.25 -29.01
N LEU A 613 -2.41 -34.64 -29.71
CA LEU A 613 -1.20 -33.81 -29.77
C LEU A 613 -1.48 -32.52 -30.53
N GLY A 614 -2.22 -32.59 -31.63
CA GLY A 614 -2.63 -31.42 -32.38
C GLY A 614 -3.54 -30.49 -31.55
N GLY A 615 -4.49 -31.05 -30.81
CA GLY A 615 -5.39 -30.28 -29.94
C GLY A 615 -4.64 -29.56 -28.82
N THR A 616 -3.74 -30.21 -28.12
CA THR A 616 -2.91 -29.58 -27.07
C THR A 616 -1.96 -28.53 -27.62
N THR A 617 -1.42 -28.73 -28.82
CA THR A 617 -0.58 -27.75 -29.50
C THR A 617 -1.37 -26.51 -29.94
N VAL A 618 -2.60 -26.67 -30.43
CA VAL A 618 -3.51 -25.55 -30.72
C VAL A 618 -3.82 -24.77 -29.44
N ALA A 619 -4.16 -25.47 -28.35
CA ALA A 619 -4.42 -24.82 -27.07
C ALA A 619 -3.22 -24.01 -26.55
N LEU A 620 -2.00 -24.55 -26.68
CA LEU A 620 -0.77 -23.82 -26.35
C LEU A 620 -0.62 -22.57 -27.23
N GLY A 621 -0.89 -22.67 -28.54
CA GLY A 621 -0.87 -21.54 -29.45
C GLY A 621 -1.86 -20.44 -29.09
N VAL A 622 -3.10 -20.82 -28.80
CA VAL A 622 -4.14 -19.86 -28.40
C VAL A 622 -3.78 -19.16 -27.09
N LEU A 623 -3.30 -19.89 -26.08
CA LEU A 623 -2.83 -19.29 -24.83
C LEU A 623 -1.65 -18.34 -25.03
N THR A 624 -0.75 -18.68 -25.97
CA THR A 624 0.38 -17.80 -26.31
C THR A 624 -0.10 -16.52 -27.00
N LEU A 625 -1.13 -16.60 -27.85
CA LEU A 625 -1.76 -15.43 -28.48
C LEU A 625 -2.50 -14.56 -27.46
N LEU A 626 -3.17 -15.16 -26.48
CA LEU A 626 -3.81 -14.44 -25.39
C LEU A 626 -2.76 -13.73 -24.52
N ASP A 627 -1.63 -14.38 -24.24
CA ASP A 627 -0.50 -13.76 -23.53
C ASP A 627 0.12 -12.61 -24.33
N ALA A 628 0.22 -12.74 -25.65
CA ALA A 628 0.64 -11.66 -26.53
C ALA A 628 -0.29 -10.45 -26.49
N PHE A 629 -1.59 -10.72 -26.54
CA PHE A 629 -2.62 -9.69 -26.44
C PHE A 629 -2.59 -9.01 -25.07
N ASP A 630 -2.49 -9.78 -24.00
CA ASP A 630 -2.35 -9.29 -22.63
C ASP A 630 -1.17 -8.31 -22.51
N LYS A 631 0.01 -8.69 -23.02
CA LYS A 631 1.22 -7.84 -22.99
C LYS A 631 1.17 -6.64 -23.95
N ALA A 632 0.36 -6.70 -25.00
CA ALA A 632 0.27 -5.61 -25.98
C ALA A 632 -0.74 -4.54 -25.60
N VAL A 633 -1.82 -4.93 -24.96
CA VAL A 633 -3.01 -4.09 -24.78
C VAL A 633 -3.24 -3.73 -23.33
N VAL A 634 -3.39 -4.70 -22.45
CA VAL A 634 -3.51 -4.52 -20.98
C VAL A 634 -3.57 -5.87 -20.30
N MET A 635 -3.03 -5.99 -19.10
CA MET A 635 -3.27 -7.18 -18.26
C MET A 635 -4.73 -7.31 -17.87
N ILE A 636 -5.26 -8.49 -18.06
CA ILE A 636 -6.60 -8.83 -17.58
C ILE A 636 -6.50 -9.17 -16.09
N PRO A 637 -6.94 -8.28 -15.19
CA PRO A 637 -6.62 -8.37 -13.75
C PRO A 637 -7.30 -9.55 -13.05
N TRP A 638 -8.23 -10.24 -13.70
CA TRP A 638 -9.03 -11.32 -13.11
C TRP A 638 -8.47 -12.74 -13.29
N ILE A 639 -7.29 -12.88 -13.90
CA ILE A 639 -6.63 -14.19 -14.02
C ILE A 639 -5.40 -14.25 -13.09
N PRO A 640 -5.53 -14.73 -11.84
CA PRO A 640 -4.45 -14.69 -10.85
C PRO A 640 -3.20 -15.50 -11.23
N LEU A 641 -3.33 -16.43 -12.18
CA LEU A 641 -2.21 -17.22 -12.69
C LEU A 641 -1.79 -16.84 -14.11
N GLY A 642 -2.36 -15.80 -14.71
CA GLY A 642 -2.07 -15.28 -16.03
C GLY A 642 -1.90 -16.30 -17.17
N PRO A 643 -2.07 -15.91 -18.42
CA PRO A 643 -1.89 -16.80 -19.56
C PRO A 643 -0.48 -17.42 -19.63
N ALA A 644 0.55 -16.72 -19.16
CA ALA A 644 1.94 -17.18 -19.14
C ALA A 644 2.14 -18.42 -18.26
N TRP A 645 1.52 -18.50 -17.09
CA TRP A 645 1.60 -19.65 -16.18
C TRP A 645 0.92 -20.89 -16.76
N ILE A 646 -0.29 -20.72 -17.28
CA ILE A 646 -1.04 -21.81 -17.91
C ILE A 646 -0.29 -22.31 -19.15
N ARG A 647 0.27 -21.39 -19.92
CA ARG A 647 1.15 -21.70 -21.07
C ARG A 647 2.37 -22.54 -20.65
N GLY A 648 3.07 -22.12 -19.58
CA GLY A 648 4.24 -22.83 -19.07
C GLY A 648 3.92 -24.25 -18.63
N MET A 649 2.85 -24.46 -17.86
CA MET A 649 2.41 -25.78 -17.46
C MET A 649 2.01 -26.65 -18.67
N LEU A 650 1.30 -26.09 -19.61
CA LEU A 650 0.88 -26.80 -20.81
C LEU A 650 2.08 -27.16 -21.71
N ALA A 651 3.10 -26.32 -21.76
CA ALA A 651 4.33 -26.59 -22.49
C ALA A 651 5.08 -27.79 -21.93
N VAL A 652 5.17 -27.95 -20.59
CA VAL A 652 5.75 -29.13 -19.95
C VAL A 652 4.96 -30.39 -20.31
N VAL A 653 3.64 -30.34 -20.22
CA VAL A 653 2.77 -31.46 -20.61
C VAL A 653 2.97 -31.80 -22.09
N TRP A 654 3.05 -30.80 -22.94
CA TRP A 654 3.28 -30.99 -24.37
C TRP A 654 4.63 -31.65 -24.68
N VAL A 655 5.71 -31.25 -24.01
CA VAL A 655 7.04 -31.86 -24.17
C VAL A 655 7.02 -33.34 -23.80
N LEU A 656 6.43 -33.69 -22.66
CA LEU A 656 6.28 -35.08 -22.23
C LEU A 656 5.51 -35.92 -23.26
N TRP A 657 4.42 -35.37 -23.77
CA TRP A 657 3.62 -36.03 -24.81
C TRP A 657 4.34 -36.13 -26.15
N ALA A 658 5.09 -35.09 -26.55
CA ALA A 658 5.85 -35.10 -27.79
C ALA A 658 6.97 -36.17 -27.77
N VAL A 659 7.63 -36.34 -26.61
CA VAL A 659 8.64 -37.39 -26.40
C VAL A 659 7.98 -38.78 -26.44
N VAL A 660 6.88 -39.01 -25.74
CA VAL A 660 6.15 -40.28 -25.78
C VAL A 660 5.63 -40.59 -27.18
N ALA A 661 5.15 -39.57 -27.91
CA ALA A 661 4.64 -39.71 -29.26
C ALA A 661 5.77 -39.98 -30.28
N ALA A 662 6.98 -39.45 -30.03
CA ALA A 662 8.17 -39.71 -30.88
C ALA A 662 8.72 -41.14 -30.66
N GLY A 663 8.65 -41.65 -29.40
CA GLY A 663 9.13 -42.99 -29.05
C GLY A 663 8.22 -44.15 -29.50
N ARG A 664 6.96 -43.85 -29.80
CA ARG A 664 6.03 -44.86 -30.39
C ARG A 664 6.21 -44.89 -31.90
N HIS A 665 7.16 -45.69 -32.39
CA HIS A 665 7.18 -46.07 -33.81
C HIS A 665 5.86 -46.77 -34.12
N ALA A 666 5.04 -46.20 -35.01
CA ALA A 666 4.04 -47.00 -35.68
C ALA A 666 4.80 -48.08 -36.46
N PRO A 667 4.48 -49.38 -36.29
CA PRO A 667 5.06 -50.41 -37.15
C PRO A 667 4.76 -49.97 -38.61
N GLU A 668 5.82 -49.90 -39.40
CA GLU A 668 5.64 -49.78 -40.84
C GLU A 668 4.75 -50.94 -41.28
N PRO A 669 3.70 -50.71 -42.10
CA PRO A 669 3.00 -51.80 -42.73
C PRO A 669 4.05 -52.56 -43.51
N GLY A 670 4.38 -53.76 -43.07
CA GLY A 670 5.28 -54.62 -43.83
C GLY A 670 4.84 -54.69 -45.27
N PRO A 671 5.80 -54.87 -46.21
CA PRO A 671 5.48 -55.00 -47.62
C PRO A 671 4.59 -56.23 -47.79
N GLY A 672 3.23 -55.99 -47.78
CA GLY A 672 2.30 -57.01 -48.17
C GLY A 672 2.66 -57.41 -49.60
N THR A 673 3.06 -58.64 -49.71
CA THR A 673 3.39 -59.25 -51.02
C THR A 673 2.22 -59.08 -51.94
N ALA A 674 2.48 -58.68 -53.16
CA ALA A 674 1.49 -58.46 -54.22
C ALA A 674 0.61 -59.70 -54.55
N GLN A 675 0.77 -60.76 -53.79
CA GLN A 675 0.11 -62.04 -53.95
C GLN A 675 -1.21 -62.17 -53.19
N GLU A 676 -1.44 -61.42 -52.09
CA GLU A 676 -2.74 -61.47 -51.33
C GLU A 676 -3.82 -60.56 -51.86
N ARG A 677 -3.54 -59.71 -52.88
CA ARG A 677 -4.56 -58.89 -53.54
C ARG A 677 -5.18 -59.58 -54.76
N ALA A 678 -4.64 -60.70 -55.20
CA ALA A 678 -5.20 -61.44 -56.35
C ALA A 678 -6.28 -62.47 -55.98
N GLU A 679 -6.38 -62.88 -54.69
CA GLU A 679 -7.36 -63.88 -54.24
C GLU A 679 -8.62 -63.28 -53.64
N ALA A 680 -8.76 -61.96 -53.54
CA ALA A 680 -9.96 -61.32 -53.01
C ALA A 680 -10.90 -60.77 -54.13
N THR A 681 -10.62 -61.06 -55.36
CA THR A 681 -11.45 -60.67 -56.55
C THR A 681 -11.67 -61.81 -57.55
N ALA A 682 -11.80 -63.04 -57.07
CA ALA A 682 -12.31 -64.15 -57.87
C ALA A 682 -13.57 -64.72 -57.18
#